data_cee74eab3fdac767523da2e5be1f6a3b
#
_entry.id   cee74eab3fdac767523da2e5be1f6a3b
#
_cell.length_a   1.000
_cell.length_b   1.000
_cell.length_c   1.000
_cell.angle_alpha   90.00
_cell.angle_beta   90.00
_cell.angle_gamma   90.00
#
_symmetry.space_group_name_H-M   'P 1'
#
loop_
_entity.id
_entity.type
_entity.pdbx_description
1 polymer ?
#
loop_
_entity_poly.entity_id
_entity_poly.type
_entity_poly.pdbx_seq_one_letter_code
_entity_poly.pdbx_strand_id
1 'polypeptide(L)'
;MHWSGRLLTGTLLSLLLTVFGFAGEQVRITSFHGTDRLMADALKKSGKHFVNATITSATADPGGKVTVNFKVKDKAGKGIAGLKGISFSVAKLVPAGGGESFNKWVPYIWRSEVISGSAAGNWPKPDGTAADQGFREDKGTLTDNKNGSYRYVFTTNLSKIKTPVAGAAIPYEQNRFHRVTLMMGGHEGPTATAHFDFVPDGSPVKDSRTIVETNTCKACHGVEFHGHGGDRLTVENCVVCHAPNTKDAQSGESLDFKVMIHKIHAGGELASIPGPDGKVWDDPSTSANEAADNGHYAIWGDKNTKHEWGRGEFPAVLKNCIKCHQGSGANVDNWKKVPSRVACGSCHDTVNFATGANHKGGRQTDDGKCASCHPPSGAHGGVTEAHEWFKKDPRNIPEFTVDLMISKPRNGTHFAAGESPVVTIVIKEDGKPIDHTTVVEDPDGPEGCVKAGCPPKDGKFAVAYLLVHGPRAKRNPVLTTTARVVVQSTGAGPFNLSTAKDLGLKVDGGQDLFTRDVSGGDKVLSGTINVPVTAGKFADKAAATAQEIVTWLNGDPVLKARAIAYLDKGKVAIRSRNLGKVFSVQLTTSDVNTVVFGNNTGVEMVGGFLAGFFASNSLVRYADPSKNDPKVTWAKDAITYALDPVDDLKAGTYAAVVEITDRGRIDENNYKTPSVAKRTFQVGTATEELAVAGNCASCHQGPDGQGFVLDYTRHYKIFDNTAVDQCGACHDYQPRKATAEWSGGHPLSKRSHAVHFGSKLNYPLTTVSYLGGDPVKGRNWNIKFPQDVRNCETCHPAGTTSGTWKTEPNRLACAGCHDSDAARAHMRVQTWDPTPANQWNGDEVESCKVCH
;
A
#
# COMPACT_ATOMS: atom_id res chain seq x y z
N MET A 1 -15.68 24.95 62.40
CA MET A 1 -16.65 24.38 61.47
C MET A 1 -16.10 24.45 60.06
N HIS A 2 -15.23 23.55 59.75
CA HIS A 2 -14.70 23.34 58.37
C HIS A 2 -14.04 21.96 58.30
N TRP A 3 -14.86 20.92 58.17
CA TRP A 3 -14.30 19.60 57.89
C TRP A 3 -15.43 18.64 57.48
N SER A 4 -16.05 18.80 56.33
CA SER A 4 -16.96 17.77 55.80
C SER A 4 -17.08 17.74 54.28
N GLY A 5 -16.30 18.56 53.59
CA GLY A 5 -16.42 18.61 52.09
C GLY A 5 -15.36 17.84 51.32
N ARG A 6 -14.33 17.26 51.96
CA ARG A 6 -13.22 16.61 51.21
C ARG A 6 -13.25 15.08 51.22
N LEU A 7 -14.13 14.45 51.98
CA LEU A 7 -14.22 12.98 51.99
C LEU A 7 -15.18 12.41 50.90
N LEU A 8 -16.15 13.20 50.44
CA LEU A 8 -17.08 12.69 49.42
C LEU A 8 -16.51 12.71 48.00
N THR A 9 -15.59 13.63 47.71
CA THR A 9 -14.96 13.68 46.38
C THR A 9 -13.91 12.60 46.18
N GLY A 10 -13.22 12.18 47.23
CA GLY A 10 -12.22 11.10 47.16
C GLY A 10 -12.84 9.73 46.95
N THR A 11 -14.02 9.48 47.55
CA THR A 11 -14.72 8.19 47.44
C THR A 11 -15.44 8.03 46.11
N LEU A 12 -15.93 9.12 45.49
CA LEU A 12 -16.53 9.04 44.15
C LEU A 12 -15.44 8.84 43.09
N LEU A 13 -14.28 9.45 43.24
CA LEU A 13 -13.16 9.25 42.30
C LEU A 13 -12.54 7.85 42.43
N SER A 14 -12.50 7.30 43.68
CA SER A 14 -12.04 5.91 43.89
C SER A 14 -13.05 4.89 43.37
N LEU A 15 -14.36 5.19 43.42
CA LEU A 15 -15.39 4.32 42.84
C LEU A 15 -15.40 4.37 41.30
N LEU A 16 -15.16 5.54 40.71
CA LEU A 16 -15.00 5.65 39.24
C LEU A 16 -13.73 4.96 38.75
N LEU A 17 -12.62 5.09 39.49
CA LEU A 17 -11.38 4.40 39.10
C LEU A 17 -11.46 2.88 39.30
N THR A 18 -12.20 2.38 40.32
CA THR A 18 -12.44 0.95 40.48
C THR A 18 -13.39 0.39 39.39
N VAL A 19 -14.37 1.14 38.97
CA VAL A 19 -15.25 0.72 37.84
C VAL A 19 -14.51 0.73 36.50
N PHE A 20 -13.62 1.69 36.28
CA PHE A 20 -12.78 1.70 35.08
C PHE A 20 -11.62 0.69 35.17
N GLY A 21 -11.08 0.41 36.37
CA GLY A 21 -10.06 -0.61 36.54
C GLY A 21 -10.59 -2.02 36.29
N PHE A 22 -11.83 -2.31 36.68
CA PHE A 22 -12.49 -3.58 36.35
C PHE A 22 -12.84 -3.74 34.88
N ALA A 23 -13.16 -2.66 34.15
CA ALA A 23 -13.33 -2.72 32.72
C ALA A 23 -12.01 -2.98 31.98
N GLY A 24 -10.88 -2.48 32.47
CA GLY A 24 -9.57 -2.73 31.89
C GLY A 24 -9.01 -4.13 32.12
N GLU A 25 -9.33 -4.77 33.26
CA GLU A 25 -8.90 -6.14 33.54
C GLU A 25 -9.83 -7.21 32.98
N GLN A 26 -11.10 -6.91 32.79
CA GLN A 26 -12.06 -7.89 32.26
C GLN A 26 -12.15 -7.88 30.73
N VAL A 27 -11.53 -6.94 30.03
CA VAL A 27 -11.24 -7.08 28.61
C VAL A 27 -9.91 -7.84 28.41
N ARG A 28 -9.65 -8.84 29.22
CA ARG A 28 -8.92 -10.02 28.73
C ARG A 28 -9.85 -10.66 27.72
N ILE A 29 -9.66 -10.24 26.47
CA ILE A 29 -10.30 -10.84 25.31
C ILE A 29 -9.94 -12.33 25.38
N THR A 30 -10.82 -13.12 25.95
CA THR A 30 -10.66 -14.57 26.11
C THR A 30 -10.92 -15.31 24.80
N SER A 31 -11.38 -14.59 23.78
CA SER A 31 -11.51 -15.09 22.41
C SER A 31 -10.89 -14.08 21.46
N PHE A 32 -9.64 -14.29 21.08
CA PHE A 32 -9.02 -13.58 20.00
C PHE A 32 -9.61 -14.07 18.68
N HIS A 33 -10.42 -13.26 18.04
CA HIS A 33 -10.76 -13.46 16.65
C HIS A 33 -9.64 -12.90 15.77
N GLY A 34 -9.32 -13.57 14.69
CA GLY A 34 -8.38 -13.21 13.64
C GLY A 34 -7.24 -12.24 14.00
N THR A 35 -7.49 -10.95 13.93
CA THR A 35 -6.51 -9.89 14.16
C THR A 35 -5.93 -9.86 15.57
N ASP A 36 -6.75 -10.08 16.58
CA ASP A 36 -6.31 -10.01 17.99
C ASP A 36 -5.38 -11.17 18.34
N ARG A 37 -5.64 -12.34 17.76
CA ARG A 37 -4.77 -13.51 17.92
C ARG A 37 -3.41 -13.28 17.28
N LEU A 38 -3.36 -12.69 16.10
CA LEU A 38 -2.11 -12.35 15.41
C LEU A 38 -1.31 -11.29 16.15
N MET A 39 -1.99 -10.30 16.73
CA MET A 39 -1.35 -9.31 17.58
C MET A 39 -0.77 -9.94 18.85
N ALA A 40 -1.47 -10.88 19.47
CA ALA A 40 -0.96 -11.60 20.64
C ALA A 40 0.22 -12.51 20.29
N ASP A 41 0.18 -13.21 19.16
CA ASP A 41 1.28 -14.07 18.70
C ASP A 41 2.51 -13.24 18.33
N ALA A 42 2.29 -12.08 17.74
CA ALA A 42 3.37 -11.17 17.43
C ALA A 42 3.96 -10.50 18.68
N LEU A 43 3.17 -10.22 19.71
CA LEU A 43 3.68 -9.78 21.02
C LEU A 43 4.54 -10.85 21.69
N LYS A 44 4.22 -12.13 21.56
CA LYS A 44 5.08 -13.23 22.02
C LYS A 44 6.37 -13.32 21.24
N LYS A 45 6.33 -13.05 19.93
CA LYS A 45 7.51 -13.07 19.05
C LYS A 45 8.43 -11.86 19.24
N SER A 46 7.93 -10.72 19.72
CA SER A 46 8.74 -9.54 20.04
C SER A 46 9.69 -9.75 21.23
N GLY A 47 9.58 -10.88 21.91
CA GLY A 47 10.54 -11.33 22.94
C GLY A 47 11.86 -11.88 22.39
N LYS A 48 12.14 -11.81 21.07
CA LYS A 48 13.45 -12.16 20.50
C LYS A 48 14.51 -11.21 21.04
N HIS A 49 15.40 -11.73 21.83
CA HIS A 49 16.54 -10.99 22.31
C HIS A 49 17.64 -10.97 21.24
N PHE A 50 17.56 -10.02 20.30
CA PHE A 50 18.66 -9.80 19.39
C PHE A 50 19.89 -9.32 20.14
N VAL A 51 21.01 -10.01 19.87
CA VAL A 51 22.32 -9.73 20.45
C VAL A 51 23.34 -9.54 19.33
N ASN A 52 24.50 -9.00 19.68
CA ASN A 52 25.56 -8.78 18.71
C ASN A 52 26.55 -9.95 18.75
N ALA A 53 26.64 -10.70 17.65
CA ALA A 53 27.67 -11.71 17.46
C ALA A 53 28.70 -11.23 16.44
N THR A 54 29.99 -11.50 16.67
CA THR A 54 31.08 -11.19 15.75
C THR A 54 32.06 -12.34 15.74
N ILE A 55 32.32 -12.90 14.58
CA ILE A 55 33.43 -13.84 14.40
C ILE A 55 34.72 -13.02 14.31
N THR A 56 35.65 -13.28 15.22
CA THR A 56 36.92 -12.53 15.30
C THR A 56 38.01 -13.18 14.50
N SER A 57 37.94 -14.49 14.29
CA SER A 57 38.83 -15.20 13.38
C SER A 57 38.26 -16.58 13.00
N ALA A 58 38.60 -17.03 11.83
CA ALA A 58 38.34 -18.39 11.38
C ALA A 58 39.60 -18.92 10.66
N THR A 59 39.95 -20.16 10.93
CA THR A 59 41.09 -20.87 10.29
C THR A 59 40.69 -22.28 9.93
N ALA A 60 41.24 -22.78 8.86
CA ALA A 60 41.18 -24.20 8.53
C ALA A 60 42.59 -24.69 8.26
N ASP A 61 43.05 -25.69 9.02
CA ASP A 61 44.39 -26.20 8.88
C ASP A 61 44.57 -27.00 7.55
N PRO A 62 45.80 -27.35 7.17
CA PRO A 62 46.03 -28.13 5.95
C PRO A 62 45.30 -29.49 5.90
N GLY A 63 44.97 -30.03 7.07
CA GLY A 63 44.15 -31.24 7.19
C GLY A 63 42.65 -31.01 7.06
N GLY A 64 42.19 -29.76 6.95
CA GLY A 64 40.78 -29.39 6.79
C GLY A 64 40.01 -29.22 8.12
N LYS A 65 40.68 -29.11 9.27
CA LYS A 65 40.06 -28.88 10.57
C LYS A 65 39.80 -27.39 10.80
N VAL A 66 38.53 -27.03 11.02
CA VAL A 66 38.09 -25.63 11.17
C VAL A 66 38.07 -25.22 12.65
N THR A 67 38.60 -24.05 12.94
CA THR A 67 38.50 -23.38 14.25
C THR A 67 37.95 -21.99 14.06
N VAL A 68 36.97 -21.63 14.87
CA VAL A 68 36.31 -20.29 14.84
C VAL A 68 36.37 -19.67 16.21
N ASN A 69 36.88 -18.46 16.32
CA ASN A 69 36.79 -17.61 17.51
C ASN A 69 35.76 -16.53 17.31
N PHE A 70 34.89 -16.29 18.30
CA PHE A 70 33.83 -15.32 18.19
C PHE A 70 33.47 -14.69 19.52
N LYS A 71 32.77 -13.55 19.47
CA LYS A 71 32.27 -12.82 20.64
C LYS A 71 30.76 -12.61 20.50
N VAL A 72 30.06 -12.69 21.64
CA VAL A 72 28.64 -12.36 21.73
C VAL A 72 28.43 -11.36 22.85
N LYS A 73 27.73 -10.26 22.53
CA LYS A 73 27.49 -9.14 23.42
C LYS A 73 26.00 -8.76 23.39
N ASP A 74 25.48 -8.31 24.52
CA ASP A 74 24.17 -7.70 24.57
C ASP A 74 24.16 -6.30 23.90
N LYS A 75 23.00 -5.64 23.89
CA LYS A 75 22.84 -4.29 23.33
C LYS A 75 23.65 -3.23 24.06
N ALA A 76 23.99 -3.47 25.33
CA ALA A 76 24.82 -2.58 26.13
C ALA A 76 26.31 -2.85 25.96
N GLY A 77 26.71 -3.82 25.12
CA GLY A 77 28.09 -4.18 24.85
C GLY A 77 28.71 -5.16 25.87
N LYS A 78 27.96 -5.64 26.86
CA LYS A 78 28.40 -6.62 27.86
C LYS A 78 28.46 -8.02 27.22
N GLY A 79 29.53 -8.76 27.50
CA GLY A 79 29.70 -10.12 27.03
C GLY A 79 28.66 -11.07 27.63
N ILE A 80 28.12 -11.94 26.82
CA ILE A 80 27.16 -12.99 27.21
C ILE A 80 27.90 -14.30 27.30
N ALA A 81 27.87 -14.93 28.48
CA ALA A 81 28.46 -16.25 28.74
C ALA A 81 27.37 -17.33 28.85
N GLY A 82 27.75 -18.60 28.78
CA GLY A 82 26.86 -19.73 28.97
C GLY A 82 25.96 -20.08 27.79
N LEU A 83 26.30 -19.60 26.60
CA LEU A 83 25.53 -19.87 25.38
C LEU A 83 25.54 -21.36 25.02
N LYS A 84 24.40 -21.82 24.53
CA LYS A 84 24.15 -23.17 24.00
C LYS A 84 23.42 -23.05 22.65
N GLY A 85 23.40 -24.15 21.88
CA GLY A 85 22.65 -24.19 20.64
C GLY A 85 23.22 -23.32 19.52
N ILE A 86 24.56 -23.17 19.49
CA ILE A 86 25.25 -22.42 18.43
C ILE A 86 25.58 -23.39 17.30
N SER A 87 25.37 -22.94 16.09
CA SER A 87 25.69 -23.72 14.91
C SER A 87 26.44 -22.87 13.88
N PHE A 88 27.14 -23.57 12.99
CA PHE A 88 27.95 -22.95 11.94
C PHE A 88 27.65 -23.58 10.59
N SER A 89 27.95 -22.85 9.52
CA SER A 89 28.08 -23.42 8.17
C SER A 89 29.38 -22.90 7.57
N VAL A 90 29.97 -23.65 6.65
CA VAL A 90 31.18 -23.26 5.93
C VAL A 90 31.07 -23.66 4.46
N ALA A 91 31.44 -22.73 3.58
CA ALA A 91 31.44 -22.92 2.14
C ALA A 91 32.69 -22.29 1.52
N LYS A 92 33.13 -22.81 0.38
CA LYS A 92 34.13 -22.19 -0.48
C LYS A 92 33.50 -21.50 -1.66
N LEU A 93 34.15 -20.46 -2.18
CA LEU A 93 33.74 -19.78 -3.41
C LEU A 93 34.55 -20.39 -4.59
N VAL A 94 33.80 -21.02 -5.48
CA VAL A 94 34.37 -21.61 -6.71
C VAL A 94 34.15 -20.61 -7.85
N PRO A 95 35.21 -20.25 -8.62
CA PRO A 95 35.09 -19.37 -9.77
C PRO A 95 34.14 -19.91 -10.85
N ALA A 96 33.74 -19.02 -11.73
CA ALA A 96 33.02 -19.35 -12.96
C ALA A 96 33.78 -20.40 -13.76
N GLY A 97 33.04 -21.32 -14.33
CA GLY A 97 33.59 -22.44 -15.10
C GLY A 97 32.61 -23.60 -15.23
N GLY A 98 32.98 -24.62 -15.97
CA GLY A 98 32.12 -25.80 -16.21
C GLY A 98 30.80 -25.43 -16.93
N GLY A 99 30.81 -24.38 -17.74
CA GLY A 99 29.63 -23.92 -18.48
C GLY A 99 28.76 -22.90 -17.74
N GLU A 100 29.18 -22.47 -16.53
CA GLU A 100 28.51 -21.43 -15.76
C GLU A 100 29.29 -20.10 -15.81
N SER A 101 28.59 -18.99 -15.97
CA SER A 101 29.19 -17.64 -16.09
C SER A 101 29.47 -16.96 -14.74
N PHE A 102 29.09 -17.58 -13.63
CA PHE A 102 29.15 -16.98 -12.30
C PHE A 102 29.96 -17.78 -11.30
N ASN A 103 30.55 -17.09 -10.34
CA ASN A 103 31.15 -17.70 -9.15
C ASN A 103 30.04 -18.29 -8.26
N LYS A 104 30.33 -19.45 -7.62
CA LYS A 104 29.33 -20.12 -6.79
C LYS A 104 29.86 -20.54 -5.44
N TRP A 105 29.03 -20.41 -4.42
CA TRP A 105 29.28 -21.02 -3.14
C TRP A 105 29.09 -22.55 -3.23
N VAL A 106 29.99 -23.31 -2.61
CA VAL A 106 29.89 -24.75 -2.48
C VAL A 106 30.02 -25.11 -1.01
N PRO A 107 28.96 -25.61 -0.38
CA PRO A 107 28.97 -26.00 1.03
C PRO A 107 29.93 -27.15 1.28
N TYR A 108 30.52 -27.22 2.49
CA TYR A 108 31.22 -28.41 2.99
C TYR A 108 30.34 -29.23 3.94
N ILE A 109 29.26 -28.68 4.44
CA ILE A 109 28.38 -29.38 5.37
C ILE A 109 27.07 -29.69 4.64
N TRP A 110 26.72 -30.96 4.61
CA TRP A 110 25.60 -31.48 3.85
C TRP A 110 24.72 -32.37 4.71
N ARG A 111 23.44 -32.43 4.38
CA ARG A 111 22.50 -33.44 4.84
C ARG A 111 21.83 -34.12 3.64
N SER A 112 21.35 -35.33 3.89
CA SER A 112 20.32 -35.94 3.05
C SER A 112 18.98 -35.50 3.54
N GLU A 113 18.19 -34.87 2.68
CA GLU A 113 16.77 -34.64 2.92
C GLU A 113 16.01 -35.80 2.28
N VAL A 114 15.08 -36.38 3.03
CA VAL A 114 14.31 -37.56 2.60
C VAL A 114 12.85 -37.19 2.52
N ILE A 115 12.17 -37.65 1.47
CA ILE A 115 10.71 -37.49 1.34
C ILE A 115 10.04 -38.27 2.46
N SER A 116 9.22 -37.59 3.27
CA SER A 116 8.48 -38.26 4.33
C SER A 116 7.02 -38.50 3.93
N GLY A 117 6.52 -39.67 4.33
CA GLY A 117 5.36 -40.35 3.77
C GLY A 117 4.01 -39.59 3.69
N SER A 118 3.74 -38.66 4.57
CA SER A 118 2.44 -37.96 4.59
C SER A 118 2.34 -36.75 3.65
N ALA A 119 3.47 -36.14 3.25
CA ALA A 119 3.48 -35.08 2.24
C ALA A 119 3.25 -35.58 0.82
N ALA A 120 3.29 -36.87 0.69
CA ALA A 120 3.35 -37.57 -0.58
C ALA A 120 2.04 -37.56 -1.40
N GLY A 121 0.96 -36.95 -0.87
CA GLY A 121 -0.37 -37.15 -1.46
C GLY A 121 -0.61 -36.37 -2.74
N ASN A 122 -0.16 -35.12 -2.81
CA ASN A 122 -0.75 -34.15 -3.73
C ASN A 122 0.25 -33.39 -4.60
N TRP A 123 1.53 -33.73 -4.59
CA TRP A 123 2.51 -33.07 -5.44
C TRP A 123 3.32 -34.11 -6.24
N PRO A 124 3.60 -33.89 -7.52
CA PRO A 124 4.40 -34.80 -8.30
C PRO A 124 5.75 -35.01 -7.63
N LYS A 125 6.12 -36.25 -7.41
CA LYS A 125 7.44 -36.60 -6.86
C LYS A 125 8.43 -36.59 -7.99
N PRO A 126 9.57 -35.90 -7.83
CA PRO A 126 10.71 -36.12 -8.72
C PRO A 126 11.28 -37.53 -8.56
N ASP A 127 12.13 -37.90 -9.50
CA ASP A 127 12.84 -39.16 -9.49
C ASP A 127 13.77 -39.26 -8.27
N GLY A 128 13.39 -39.86 -7.26
CA GLY A 128 14.23 -40.05 -6.10
C GLY A 128 13.54 -39.83 -4.79
N THR A 129 14.06 -40.41 -3.76
CA THR A 129 13.54 -40.41 -2.41
C THR A 129 14.32 -39.49 -1.48
N ALA A 130 15.39 -38.88 -1.96
CA ALA A 130 16.26 -38.03 -1.17
C ALA A 130 16.99 -37.01 -2.05
N ALA A 131 17.39 -35.87 -1.44
CA ALA A 131 18.19 -34.83 -2.08
C ALA A 131 19.32 -34.35 -1.18
N ASP A 132 20.42 -33.93 -1.80
CA ASP A 132 21.52 -33.26 -1.10
C ASP A 132 21.17 -31.82 -0.79
N GLN A 133 21.30 -31.44 0.49
CA GLN A 133 21.09 -30.07 0.94
C GLN A 133 22.25 -29.56 1.77
N GLY A 134 22.63 -28.29 1.59
CA GLY A 134 23.56 -27.62 2.48
C GLY A 134 23.00 -27.57 3.91
N PHE A 135 23.87 -27.77 4.90
CA PHE A 135 23.44 -27.87 6.30
C PHE A 135 24.38 -27.14 7.26
N ARG A 136 24.19 -27.36 8.55
CA ARG A 136 24.97 -26.76 9.64
C ARG A 136 25.80 -27.76 10.38
N GLU A 137 26.90 -27.27 10.94
CA GLU A 137 27.75 -27.94 11.95
C GLU A 137 27.29 -27.52 13.34
N ASP A 138 26.93 -28.48 14.18
CA ASP A 138 26.48 -28.28 15.56
C ASP A 138 27.03 -29.33 16.54
N LYS A 139 27.96 -30.18 16.08
CA LYS A 139 28.54 -31.28 16.83
C LYS A 139 29.97 -31.02 17.32
N GLY A 140 30.52 -29.87 17.00
CA GLY A 140 31.85 -29.47 17.38
C GLY A 140 32.02 -29.16 18.86
N THR A 141 33.25 -28.84 19.24
CA THR A 141 33.63 -28.54 20.62
C THR A 141 33.55 -27.00 20.84
N LEU A 142 32.65 -26.59 21.70
CA LEU A 142 32.50 -25.21 22.13
C LEU A 142 33.26 -24.96 23.44
N THR A 143 34.17 -24.01 23.46
CA THR A 143 34.86 -23.52 24.68
C THR A 143 34.30 -22.13 25.00
N ASP A 144 33.76 -21.95 26.20
CA ASP A 144 33.26 -20.66 26.73
C ASP A 144 34.28 -20.06 27.68
N ASN A 145 34.87 -18.92 27.35
CA ASN A 145 35.84 -18.21 28.18
C ASN A 145 35.18 -17.37 29.31
N LYS A 146 33.87 -17.49 29.51
CA LYS A 146 33.08 -16.85 30.57
C LYS A 146 33.03 -15.31 30.54
N ASN A 147 33.45 -14.71 29.46
CA ASN A 147 33.50 -13.24 29.26
C ASN A 147 32.80 -12.79 27.99
N GLY A 148 32.01 -13.69 27.37
CA GLY A 148 31.34 -13.45 26.09
C GLY A 148 32.21 -13.75 24.88
N SER A 149 33.45 -14.26 25.07
CA SER A 149 34.26 -14.81 23.98
C SER A 149 34.24 -16.34 24.00
N TYR A 150 34.28 -16.90 22.81
CA TYR A 150 34.12 -18.32 22.57
C TYR A 150 35.07 -18.81 21.52
N ARG A 151 35.44 -20.13 21.62
CA ARG A 151 36.14 -20.86 20.57
C ARG A 151 35.32 -22.07 20.20
N TYR A 152 35.15 -22.32 18.90
CA TYR A 152 34.46 -23.51 18.39
C TYR A 152 35.38 -24.26 17.43
N VAL A 153 35.54 -25.57 17.64
CA VAL A 153 36.31 -26.46 16.79
C VAL A 153 35.35 -27.45 16.15
N PHE A 154 35.29 -27.46 14.82
CA PHE A 154 34.42 -28.31 14.05
C PHE A 154 34.72 -29.80 14.24
N THR A 155 33.69 -30.61 14.30
CA THR A 155 33.81 -32.07 14.11
C THR A 155 34.01 -32.40 12.65
N THR A 156 33.33 -31.66 11.77
CA THR A 156 33.46 -31.84 10.32
C THR A 156 34.87 -31.50 9.84
N ASN A 157 35.47 -32.39 9.08
CA ASN A 157 36.76 -32.19 8.45
C ASN A 157 36.60 -31.93 6.95
N LEU A 158 37.00 -30.74 6.49
CA LEU A 158 36.76 -30.27 5.11
C LEU A 158 37.46 -31.12 4.03
N SER A 159 38.51 -31.83 4.36
CA SER A 159 39.25 -32.66 3.41
C SER A 159 38.58 -34.01 3.11
N LYS A 160 37.52 -34.37 3.82
CA LYS A 160 36.85 -35.68 3.74
C LYS A 160 35.38 -35.61 3.33
N ILE A 161 34.95 -34.51 2.70
CA ILE A 161 33.54 -34.29 2.41
C ILE A 161 33.09 -34.99 1.15
N LYS A 162 31.96 -35.67 1.26
CA LYS A 162 31.13 -36.15 0.15
C LYS A 162 29.69 -35.79 0.40
N THR A 163 28.94 -35.47 -0.66
CA THR A 163 27.50 -35.28 -0.54
C THR A 163 26.83 -36.61 -0.20
N PRO A 164 25.82 -36.59 0.70
CA PRO A 164 25.30 -37.87 1.24
C PRO A 164 24.45 -38.68 0.25
N VAL A 165 23.81 -38.03 -0.73
CA VAL A 165 22.94 -38.70 -1.72
C VAL A 165 23.73 -39.01 -3.01
N ALA A 166 24.32 -38.00 -3.62
CA ALA A 166 25.04 -38.13 -4.88
C ALA A 166 26.44 -38.74 -4.70
N GLY A 167 26.99 -38.80 -3.48
CA GLY A 167 28.33 -39.30 -3.22
C GLY A 167 29.47 -38.45 -3.81
N ALA A 168 29.14 -37.23 -4.29
CA ALA A 168 30.09 -36.34 -4.93
C ALA A 168 31.13 -35.82 -3.94
N ALA A 169 32.41 -35.98 -4.24
CA ALA A 169 33.50 -35.45 -3.41
C ALA A 169 33.57 -33.92 -3.52
N ILE A 170 33.72 -33.25 -2.39
CA ILE A 170 33.94 -31.81 -2.31
C ILE A 170 35.41 -31.60 -1.93
N PRO A 171 36.26 -31.22 -2.89
CA PRO A 171 37.67 -31.02 -2.60
C PRO A 171 37.90 -29.88 -1.61
N TYR A 172 38.81 -30.04 -0.66
CA TYR A 172 39.31 -28.97 0.16
C TYR A 172 40.41 -28.24 -0.59
N GLU A 173 40.20 -26.92 -0.82
CA GLU A 173 41.10 -26.06 -1.59
C GLU A 173 41.54 -24.91 -0.72
N GLN A 174 42.77 -24.98 -0.15
CA GLN A 174 43.26 -24.00 0.81
C GLN A 174 43.44 -22.58 0.23
N ASN A 175 43.67 -22.48 -1.06
CA ASN A 175 43.86 -21.24 -1.79
C ASN A 175 42.54 -20.59 -2.26
N ARG A 176 41.39 -21.17 -1.92
CA ARG A 176 40.10 -20.64 -2.24
C ARG A 176 39.61 -19.75 -1.12
N PHE A 177 38.78 -18.77 -1.50
CA PHE A 177 38.00 -17.98 -0.60
C PHE A 177 36.95 -18.85 0.11
N HIS A 178 36.88 -18.73 1.44
CA HIS A 178 35.93 -19.45 2.29
C HIS A 178 35.10 -18.45 3.08
N ARG A 179 33.86 -18.82 3.38
CA ARG A 179 33.01 -18.15 4.33
C ARG A 179 32.55 -19.11 5.39
N VAL A 180 32.73 -18.73 6.64
CA VAL A 180 32.10 -19.40 7.77
C VAL A 180 30.98 -18.49 8.31
N THR A 181 29.85 -19.10 8.67
CA THR A 181 28.72 -18.38 9.26
C THR A 181 28.37 -18.96 10.61
N LEU A 182 27.97 -18.08 11.53
CA LEU A 182 27.49 -18.42 12.86
C LEU A 182 25.99 -18.16 12.92
N MET A 183 25.23 -19.07 13.51
CA MET A 183 23.80 -18.99 13.72
C MET A 183 23.47 -19.38 15.15
N MET A 184 22.65 -18.59 15.82
CA MET A 184 22.21 -18.88 17.19
C MET A 184 20.82 -18.29 17.47
N GLY A 185 20.09 -18.94 18.35
CA GLY A 185 18.77 -18.52 18.80
C GLY A 185 17.64 -18.90 17.84
N GLY A 186 16.79 -17.96 17.49
CA GLY A 186 15.63 -18.14 16.63
C GLY A 186 14.33 -18.02 17.41
N HIS A 187 13.68 -19.13 17.76
CA HIS A 187 12.40 -19.10 18.46
C HIS A 187 12.54 -18.64 19.93
N GLU A 188 13.66 -18.95 20.56
CA GLU A 188 13.92 -18.63 21.96
C GLU A 188 15.38 -18.24 22.19
N GLY A 189 15.60 -17.39 23.20
CA GLY A 189 16.94 -17.01 23.65
C GLY A 189 17.65 -15.96 22.80
N PRO A 190 18.93 -15.72 23.08
CA PRO A 190 19.74 -14.75 22.36
C PRO A 190 19.88 -15.14 20.88
N THR A 191 19.45 -14.26 19.99
CA THR A 191 19.42 -14.49 18.54
C THR A 191 20.44 -13.61 17.84
N ALA A 192 21.35 -14.21 17.09
CA ALA A 192 22.30 -13.49 16.26
C ALA A 192 22.81 -14.35 15.10
N THR A 193 23.32 -13.68 14.08
CA THR A 193 24.12 -14.27 13.02
C THR A 193 25.39 -13.47 12.84
N ALA A 194 26.44 -14.13 12.38
CA ALA A 194 27.66 -13.47 11.94
C ALA A 194 28.27 -14.28 10.79
N HIS A 195 29.13 -13.66 10.01
CA HIS A 195 29.94 -14.36 9.02
C HIS A 195 31.39 -13.85 9.09
N PHE A 196 32.29 -14.63 8.56
CA PHE A 196 33.69 -14.30 8.44
C PHE A 196 34.27 -14.93 7.19
N ASP A 197 34.89 -14.08 6.39
CA ASP A 197 35.49 -14.46 5.12
C ASP A 197 36.99 -14.59 5.27
N PHE A 198 37.54 -15.72 4.78
CA PHE A 198 38.95 -16.02 4.91
C PHE A 198 39.46 -16.91 3.79
N VAL A 199 40.78 -16.95 3.62
CA VAL A 199 41.47 -17.93 2.77
C VAL A 199 42.32 -18.78 3.68
N PRO A 200 42.16 -20.11 3.69
CA PRO A 200 42.88 -21.00 4.63
C PRO A 200 44.41 -20.90 4.59
N ASP A 201 44.99 -20.65 3.43
CA ASP A 201 46.43 -20.46 3.26
C ASP A 201 46.95 -19.07 3.75
N GLY A 202 46.09 -18.23 4.26
CA GLY A 202 46.43 -16.89 4.73
C GLY A 202 46.44 -15.80 3.65
N SER A 203 46.16 -16.13 2.42
CA SER A 203 46.04 -15.16 1.34
C SER A 203 44.92 -14.13 1.62
N PRO A 204 45.00 -12.86 1.12
CA PRO A 204 43.99 -11.85 1.37
C PRO A 204 42.68 -12.18 0.65
N VAL A 205 41.58 -11.83 1.31
CA VAL A 205 40.23 -11.87 0.73
C VAL A 205 40.11 -10.77 -0.31
N LYS A 206 39.81 -11.13 -1.57
CA LYS A 206 39.73 -10.17 -2.69
C LYS A 206 38.30 -9.79 -3.05
N ASP A 207 37.33 -10.72 -2.91
CA ASP A 207 35.96 -10.52 -3.32
C ASP A 207 35.02 -11.36 -2.44
N SER A 208 34.12 -10.70 -1.74
CA SER A 208 33.11 -11.36 -0.89
C SER A 208 31.84 -11.80 -1.64
N ARG A 209 31.76 -11.56 -2.95
CA ARG A 209 30.61 -11.89 -3.79
C ARG A 209 29.27 -11.41 -3.18
N THR A 210 29.19 -10.12 -2.93
CA THR A 210 27.95 -9.49 -2.46
C THR A 210 27.10 -9.10 -3.68
N ILE A 211 26.11 -9.92 -4.02
CA ILE A 211 25.17 -9.69 -5.13
C ILE A 211 23.97 -8.85 -4.67
N VAL A 212 23.46 -9.12 -3.47
CA VAL A 212 22.36 -8.40 -2.83
C VAL A 212 22.74 -8.17 -1.37
N GLU A 213 22.57 -6.98 -0.89
CA GLU A 213 22.81 -6.63 0.50
C GLU A 213 21.60 -6.97 1.38
N THR A 214 21.83 -7.49 2.58
CA THR A 214 20.75 -7.84 3.53
C THR A 214 19.80 -6.68 3.80
N ASN A 215 20.28 -5.44 3.77
CA ASN A 215 19.45 -4.27 4.02
C ASN A 215 18.37 -4.05 2.94
N THR A 216 18.60 -4.48 1.71
CA THR A 216 17.57 -4.42 0.65
C THR A 216 16.43 -5.37 0.93
N CYS A 217 16.69 -6.53 1.53
CA CYS A 217 15.65 -7.44 1.99
C CYS A 217 14.87 -6.83 3.17
N LYS A 218 15.59 -6.23 4.12
CA LYS A 218 15.00 -5.61 5.31
C LYS A 218 14.10 -4.41 4.98
N ALA A 219 14.27 -3.77 3.85
CA ALA A 219 13.41 -2.68 3.42
C ALA A 219 11.94 -3.13 3.33
N CYS A 220 11.68 -4.38 2.90
CA CYS A 220 10.33 -4.96 2.86
C CYS A 220 10.09 -5.90 4.05
N HIS A 221 11.06 -6.73 4.43
CA HIS A 221 10.90 -7.75 5.47
C HIS A 221 11.15 -7.24 6.89
N GLY A 222 11.49 -5.97 7.06
CA GLY A 222 11.73 -5.34 8.35
C GLY A 222 13.05 -5.75 9.02
N VAL A 223 13.30 -5.15 10.18
CA VAL A 223 14.53 -5.40 10.95
C VAL A 223 14.64 -6.84 11.44
N GLU A 224 13.51 -7.52 11.56
CA GLU A 224 13.41 -8.92 11.98
C GLU A 224 13.48 -9.92 10.80
N PHE A 225 13.93 -9.47 9.63
CA PHE A 225 14.17 -10.37 8.49
C PHE A 225 14.91 -11.64 8.91
N HIS A 226 14.31 -12.78 8.62
CA HIS A 226 14.87 -14.08 8.99
C HIS A 226 14.37 -15.23 8.13
N GLY A 227 15.13 -16.33 8.14
CA GLY A 227 14.71 -17.62 7.62
C GLY A 227 14.76 -18.71 8.71
N HIS A 228 14.23 -19.89 8.42
CA HIS A 228 14.38 -21.13 9.20
C HIS A 228 14.10 -20.97 10.71
N GLY A 229 12.94 -20.50 11.07
CA GLY A 229 12.60 -20.40 12.49
C GLY A 229 13.25 -19.23 13.21
N GLY A 230 13.98 -18.36 12.51
CA GLY A 230 14.38 -17.06 13.03
C GLY A 230 15.85 -16.89 13.39
N ASP A 231 16.72 -17.82 13.03
CA ASP A 231 18.14 -17.78 13.35
C ASP A 231 19.06 -17.53 12.13
N ARG A 232 18.51 -17.29 10.93
CA ARG A 232 19.23 -16.87 9.73
C ARG A 232 18.79 -15.47 9.37
N LEU A 233 19.62 -14.47 9.66
CA LEU A 233 19.23 -13.06 9.63
C LEU A 233 19.88 -12.27 8.49
N THR A 234 20.78 -12.90 7.71
CA THR A 234 21.52 -12.22 6.65
C THR A 234 21.67 -13.08 5.40
N VAL A 235 21.82 -12.42 4.26
CA VAL A 235 22.04 -13.08 2.96
C VAL A 235 23.32 -13.92 3.00
N GLU A 236 24.33 -13.46 3.70
CA GLU A 236 25.61 -14.17 3.87
C GLU A 236 25.45 -15.54 4.54
N ASN A 237 24.46 -15.68 5.44
CA ASN A 237 24.08 -16.97 6.01
C ASN A 237 23.30 -17.85 5.01
N CYS A 238 22.46 -17.26 4.20
CA CYS A 238 21.59 -18.00 3.28
C CYS A 238 22.42 -18.70 2.20
N VAL A 239 23.33 -17.96 1.56
CA VAL A 239 24.06 -18.42 0.36
C VAL A 239 25.07 -19.54 0.63
N VAL A 240 25.45 -19.77 1.88
CA VAL A 240 26.39 -20.88 2.23
C VAL A 240 25.72 -22.26 2.29
N CYS A 241 24.38 -22.29 2.33
CA CYS A 241 23.58 -23.51 2.31
C CYS A 241 22.72 -23.61 1.05
N HIS A 242 22.12 -22.50 0.62
CA HIS A 242 21.32 -22.41 -0.59
C HIS A 242 22.22 -22.19 -1.82
N ALA A 243 22.90 -23.25 -2.20
CA ALA A 243 23.91 -23.28 -3.24
C ALA A 243 23.40 -24.00 -4.51
N PRO A 244 24.05 -23.82 -5.66
CA PRO A 244 23.74 -24.62 -6.87
C PRO A 244 23.70 -26.11 -6.59
N ASN A 245 22.79 -26.79 -7.26
CA ASN A 245 22.51 -28.25 -7.10
C ASN A 245 21.83 -28.66 -5.79
N THR A 246 21.50 -27.74 -4.91
CA THR A 246 20.59 -28.05 -3.79
C THR A 246 19.13 -27.99 -4.28
N LYS A 247 18.34 -28.95 -3.84
CA LYS A 247 16.92 -29.01 -4.21
C LYS A 247 16.06 -29.57 -3.09
N ASP A 248 14.80 -29.28 -3.16
CA ASP A 248 13.79 -29.91 -2.32
C ASP A 248 13.54 -31.35 -2.81
N ALA A 249 13.58 -32.31 -1.90
CA ALA A 249 13.42 -33.71 -2.27
C ALA A 249 11.99 -34.05 -2.71
N GLN A 250 11.00 -33.33 -2.19
CA GLN A 250 9.58 -33.55 -2.44
C GLN A 250 9.13 -32.99 -3.78
N SER A 251 9.41 -31.69 -4.02
CA SER A 251 8.97 -31.00 -5.24
C SER A 251 9.99 -31.10 -6.38
N GLY A 252 11.27 -31.35 -6.07
CA GLY A 252 12.36 -31.25 -7.04
C GLY A 252 12.78 -29.80 -7.33
N GLU A 253 12.13 -28.79 -6.75
CA GLU A 253 12.44 -27.41 -6.96
C GLU A 253 13.83 -27.04 -6.45
N SER A 254 14.49 -26.16 -7.18
CA SER A 254 15.82 -25.69 -6.82
C SER A 254 15.79 -24.84 -5.56
N LEU A 255 16.68 -25.15 -4.63
CA LEU A 255 16.96 -24.35 -3.44
C LEU A 255 18.20 -23.45 -3.62
N ASP A 256 18.79 -23.36 -4.81
CA ASP A 256 19.80 -22.34 -5.12
C ASP A 256 19.22 -20.95 -4.83
N PHE A 257 19.91 -20.18 -3.99
CA PHE A 257 19.41 -18.92 -3.47
C PHE A 257 18.90 -17.97 -4.56
N LYS A 258 19.63 -17.86 -5.68
CA LYS A 258 19.21 -16.99 -6.78
C LYS A 258 17.92 -17.47 -7.48
N VAL A 259 17.73 -18.77 -7.60
CA VAL A 259 16.51 -19.35 -8.18
C VAL A 259 15.35 -19.20 -7.19
N MET A 260 15.57 -19.63 -5.97
CA MET A 260 14.58 -19.64 -4.90
C MET A 260 14.01 -18.23 -4.65
N ILE A 261 14.87 -17.24 -4.49
CA ILE A 261 14.41 -15.86 -4.19
C ILE A 261 13.67 -15.24 -5.37
N HIS A 262 14.13 -15.43 -6.59
CA HIS A 262 13.43 -14.92 -7.76
C HIS A 262 12.04 -15.57 -7.90
N LYS A 263 11.94 -16.91 -7.80
CA LYS A 263 10.68 -17.62 -7.91
C LYS A 263 9.70 -17.30 -6.78
N ILE A 264 10.18 -17.13 -5.53
CA ILE A 264 9.35 -16.71 -4.41
C ILE A 264 8.70 -15.34 -4.66
N HIS A 265 9.48 -14.39 -5.19
CA HIS A 265 8.98 -13.03 -5.43
C HIS A 265 8.22 -12.90 -6.76
N ALA A 266 8.51 -13.73 -7.73
CA ALA A 266 7.72 -13.80 -8.96
C ALA A 266 6.32 -14.38 -8.71
N GLY A 267 6.23 -15.31 -7.77
CA GLY A 267 4.95 -15.82 -7.29
C GLY A 267 3.98 -16.21 -8.41
N GLY A 268 2.81 -15.58 -8.39
CA GLY A 268 1.76 -15.81 -9.39
C GLY A 268 2.03 -15.27 -10.79
N GLU A 269 3.11 -14.52 -11.00
CA GLU A 269 3.51 -14.06 -12.34
C GLU A 269 4.32 -15.12 -13.12
N LEU A 270 4.70 -16.22 -12.49
CA LEU A 270 5.35 -17.33 -13.16
C LEU A 270 4.37 -18.03 -14.12
N ALA A 271 4.79 -18.16 -15.37
CA ALA A 271 3.97 -18.73 -16.45
C ALA A 271 4.26 -20.21 -16.72
N SER A 272 5.17 -20.82 -15.98
CA SER A 272 5.54 -22.23 -16.16
C SER A 272 4.40 -23.17 -15.80
N ILE A 273 4.33 -24.28 -16.51
CA ILE A 273 3.43 -25.37 -16.16
C ILE A 273 4.00 -26.10 -14.96
N PRO A 274 3.28 -26.20 -13.85
CA PRO A 274 3.74 -26.92 -12.69
C PRO A 274 3.72 -28.43 -12.95
N GLY A 275 4.68 -29.06 -12.37
CA GLY A 275 4.75 -30.50 -12.26
C GLY A 275 5.31 -31.26 -13.49
N PRO A 276 6.01 -32.37 -13.22
CA PRO A 276 6.57 -33.23 -14.27
C PRO A 276 5.52 -33.98 -15.08
N ASP A 277 4.27 -34.01 -14.63
CA ASP A 277 3.16 -34.67 -15.31
C ASP A 277 2.42 -33.77 -16.30
N GLY A 278 2.86 -32.50 -16.43
CA GLY A 278 2.25 -31.52 -17.32
C GLY A 278 0.85 -31.06 -16.90
N LYS A 279 0.38 -31.42 -15.70
CA LYS A 279 -0.91 -30.99 -15.19
C LYS A 279 -0.78 -29.71 -14.41
N VAL A 280 -1.79 -28.87 -14.56
CA VAL A 280 -2.01 -27.70 -13.71
C VAL A 280 -2.33 -28.19 -12.31
N TRP A 281 -1.58 -27.73 -11.33
CA TRP A 281 -1.88 -28.09 -9.95
C TRP A 281 -3.06 -27.25 -9.44
N ASP A 282 -4.11 -27.96 -9.03
CA ASP A 282 -5.29 -27.37 -8.41
C ASP A 282 -5.14 -27.39 -6.89
N ASP A 283 -5.11 -26.25 -6.25
CA ASP A 283 -5.07 -26.17 -4.79
C ASP A 283 -6.43 -26.66 -4.23
N PRO A 284 -6.47 -27.82 -3.56
CA PRO A 284 -7.72 -28.34 -3.03
C PRO A 284 -8.34 -27.50 -1.91
N SER A 285 -7.65 -26.46 -1.43
CA SER A 285 -8.17 -25.51 -0.45
C SER A 285 -8.99 -24.38 -1.11
N THR A 286 -9.00 -24.32 -2.45
CA THR A 286 -9.80 -23.35 -3.22
C THR A 286 -10.94 -24.08 -3.94
N SER A 287 -12.07 -23.40 -4.12
CA SER A 287 -13.28 -24.00 -4.66
C SER A 287 -13.38 -24.00 -6.19
N ALA A 288 -12.34 -23.56 -6.89
CA ALA A 288 -12.31 -23.44 -8.33
C ALA A 288 -10.91 -23.73 -8.87
N ASN A 289 -10.86 -24.40 -10.02
CA ASN A 289 -9.67 -24.52 -10.85
C ASN A 289 -9.27 -23.10 -11.33
N GLU A 290 -8.47 -22.43 -10.54
CA GLU A 290 -8.06 -21.07 -10.80
C GLU A 290 -6.80 -21.07 -11.67
N ALA A 291 -6.81 -20.29 -12.75
CA ALA A 291 -5.63 -20.07 -13.59
C ALA A 291 -4.42 -19.55 -12.77
N ALA A 292 -4.68 -19.02 -11.57
CA ALA A 292 -3.68 -18.61 -10.59
C ALA A 292 -2.93 -19.77 -9.91
N ASP A 293 -3.38 -21.01 -10.08
CA ASP A 293 -2.69 -22.17 -9.52
C ASP A 293 -1.55 -22.69 -10.42
N ASN A 294 -1.36 -22.06 -11.57
CA ASN A 294 -0.27 -22.36 -12.49
C ASN A 294 1.06 -21.74 -12.07
N GLY A 295 2.13 -22.45 -12.26
CA GLY A 295 3.48 -21.91 -12.12
C GLY A 295 3.99 -21.73 -10.70
N HIS A 296 3.44 -22.44 -9.75
CA HIS A 296 3.79 -22.30 -8.34
C HIS A 296 5.20 -22.80 -8.03
N TYR A 297 5.96 -21.99 -7.35
CA TYR A 297 7.14 -22.43 -6.65
C TYR A 297 6.73 -22.92 -5.26
N ALA A 298 6.91 -24.22 -5.01
CA ALA A 298 6.56 -24.83 -3.73
C ALA A 298 7.69 -25.73 -3.23
N ILE A 299 7.97 -25.65 -1.93
CA ILE A 299 8.95 -26.51 -1.23
C ILE A 299 8.34 -27.08 0.04
N TRP A 300 8.87 -28.19 0.52
CA TRP A 300 8.51 -28.78 1.81
C TRP A 300 9.58 -28.48 2.86
N GLY A 301 9.19 -27.74 3.87
CA GLY A 301 10.06 -27.34 4.97
C GLY A 301 10.00 -28.28 6.17
N ASP A 302 10.35 -27.75 7.35
CA ASP A 302 10.35 -28.49 8.61
C ASP A 302 8.99 -29.15 8.87
N LYS A 303 9.02 -30.37 9.42
CA LYS A 303 7.85 -31.19 9.72
C LYS A 303 6.93 -31.40 8.51
N ASN A 304 7.52 -31.45 7.34
CA ASN A 304 6.80 -31.70 6.11
C ASN A 304 5.73 -30.64 5.76
N THR A 305 5.96 -29.42 6.19
CA THR A 305 5.07 -28.30 5.91
C THR A 305 5.30 -27.77 4.49
N LYS A 306 4.26 -27.78 3.67
CA LYS A 306 4.28 -27.16 2.35
C LYS A 306 4.37 -25.64 2.48
N HIS A 307 5.29 -25.06 1.77
CA HIS A 307 5.41 -23.61 1.58
C HIS A 307 5.24 -23.31 0.10
N GLU A 308 4.33 -22.43 -0.22
CA GLU A 308 3.90 -22.11 -1.58
C GLU A 308 3.78 -20.60 -1.78
N TRP A 309 4.20 -20.13 -2.94
CA TRP A 309 4.26 -18.71 -3.26
C TRP A 309 3.48 -18.32 -4.53
N GLY A 310 2.67 -19.19 -5.10
CA GLY A 310 1.87 -18.92 -6.31
C GLY A 310 0.87 -17.77 -6.22
N ARG A 311 0.53 -17.32 -5.01
CA ARG A 311 -0.42 -16.23 -4.77
C ARG A 311 0.25 -14.96 -4.23
N GLY A 312 1.57 -14.94 -4.18
CA GLY A 312 2.32 -13.76 -3.74
C GLY A 312 2.35 -12.71 -4.83
N GLU A 313 1.76 -11.54 -4.58
CA GLU A 313 1.98 -10.38 -5.44
C GLU A 313 3.20 -9.60 -4.95
N PHE A 314 4.15 -9.35 -5.84
CA PHE A 314 5.28 -8.50 -5.52
C PHE A 314 4.80 -7.05 -5.37
N PRO A 315 5.12 -6.35 -4.28
CA PRO A 315 4.53 -5.04 -3.99
C PRO A 315 5.02 -3.92 -4.91
N ALA A 316 6.10 -4.15 -5.66
CA ALA A 316 6.63 -3.27 -6.69
C ALA A 316 6.53 -3.97 -8.06
N VAL A 317 7.01 -3.34 -9.11
CA VAL A 317 7.08 -3.99 -10.42
C VAL A 317 8.19 -5.03 -10.42
N LEU A 318 7.89 -6.28 -10.73
CA LEU A 318 8.83 -7.40 -10.69
C LEU A 318 10.07 -7.16 -11.59
N LYS A 319 9.91 -6.47 -12.72
CA LYS A 319 11.01 -6.09 -13.62
C LYS A 319 11.96 -5.04 -13.04
N ASN A 320 11.65 -4.46 -11.88
CA ASN A 320 12.51 -3.49 -11.21
C ASN A 320 13.64 -4.19 -10.45
N CYS A 321 14.62 -4.73 -11.18
CA CYS A 321 15.75 -5.48 -10.61
C CYS A 321 16.51 -4.70 -9.54
N ILE A 322 16.60 -3.36 -9.69
CA ILE A 322 17.30 -2.50 -8.74
C ILE A 322 16.61 -2.43 -7.36
N LYS A 323 15.38 -2.91 -7.22
CA LYS A 323 14.73 -3.02 -5.91
C LYS A 323 15.55 -3.89 -4.96
N CYS A 324 16.18 -4.93 -5.47
CA CYS A 324 17.03 -5.84 -4.69
C CYS A 324 18.52 -5.65 -5.02
N HIS A 325 18.87 -5.46 -6.29
CA HIS A 325 20.22 -5.33 -6.79
C HIS A 325 20.71 -3.88 -6.70
N GLN A 326 20.86 -3.36 -5.49
CA GLN A 326 21.33 -2.03 -5.18
C GLN A 326 22.24 -2.07 -3.94
N GLY A 327 23.06 -1.03 -3.77
CA GLY A 327 24.00 -0.91 -2.66
C GLY A 327 25.42 -0.70 -3.14
N SER A 328 26.39 -0.82 -2.23
CA SER A 328 27.81 -0.57 -2.46
C SER A 328 28.64 -1.82 -2.78
N GLY A 329 28.02 -2.98 -2.73
CA GLY A 329 28.71 -4.27 -3.00
C GLY A 329 29.24 -4.36 -4.43
N ALA A 330 30.46 -4.86 -4.61
CA ALA A 330 31.13 -4.90 -5.92
C ALA A 330 30.38 -5.71 -6.99
N ASN A 331 29.50 -6.61 -6.58
CA ASN A 331 28.79 -7.54 -7.46
C ASN A 331 27.29 -7.27 -7.59
N VAL A 332 26.78 -6.15 -7.07
CA VAL A 332 25.35 -5.80 -7.13
C VAL A 332 24.83 -5.68 -8.56
N ASP A 333 25.69 -5.26 -9.48
CA ASP A 333 25.38 -5.14 -10.91
C ASP A 333 25.42 -6.50 -11.67
N ASN A 334 25.71 -7.61 -11.01
CA ASN A 334 25.80 -8.90 -11.70
C ASN A 334 24.49 -9.34 -12.35
N TRP A 335 23.34 -8.82 -11.92
CA TRP A 335 22.05 -9.05 -12.57
C TRP A 335 22.06 -8.67 -14.06
N LYS A 336 22.85 -7.66 -14.44
CA LYS A 336 23.01 -7.23 -15.84
C LYS A 336 24.36 -7.60 -16.46
N LYS A 337 25.43 -7.73 -15.63
CA LYS A 337 26.80 -8.00 -16.13
C LYS A 337 27.12 -9.46 -16.29
N VAL A 338 26.42 -10.34 -15.56
CA VAL A 338 26.68 -11.79 -15.53
C VAL A 338 25.38 -12.57 -15.78
N PRO A 339 24.77 -12.43 -16.97
CA PRO A 339 23.57 -13.16 -17.29
C PRO A 339 23.84 -14.66 -17.29
N SER A 340 22.90 -15.44 -16.79
CA SER A 340 22.99 -16.90 -16.77
C SER A 340 21.62 -17.54 -16.99
N ARG A 341 21.60 -18.73 -17.58
CA ARG A 341 20.36 -19.47 -17.82
C ARG A 341 19.58 -19.69 -16.52
N VAL A 342 20.27 -19.97 -15.44
CA VAL A 342 19.68 -20.26 -14.15
C VAL A 342 18.99 -19.03 -13.54
N ALA A 343 19.66 -17.87 -13.61
CA ALA A 343 19.08 -16.64 -13.09
C ALA A 343 17.92 -16.14 -13.94
N CYS A 344 18.12 -16.08 -15.28
CA CYS A 344 17.07 -15.62 -16.21
C CYS A 344 15.86 -16.55 -16.18
N GLY A 345 16.08 -17.86 -16.20
CA GLY A 345 15.03 -18.88 -16.16
C GLY A 345 14.24 -18.93 -14.86
N SER A 346 14.65 -18.20 -13.82
CA SER A 346 13.89 -18.13 -12.58
C SER A 346 12.64 -17.23 -12.71
N CYS A 347 12.64 -16.28 -13.65
CA CYS A 347 11.49 -15.43 -13.99
C CYS A 347 10.96 -15.75 -15.40
N HIS A 348 11.87 -16.03 -16.37
CA HIS A 348 11.52 -16.45 -17.73
C HIS A 348 11.35 -17.98 -17.77
N ASP A 349 10.48 -18.50 -16.96
CA ASP A 349 10.34 -19.91 -16.64
C ASP A 349 9.68 -20.76 -17.73
N THR A 350 9.10 -20.11 -18.76
CA THR A 350 8.65 -20.78 -20.01
C THR A 350 9.79 -21.06 -20.98
N VAL A 351 10.99 -20.51 -20.75
CA VAL A 351 12.15 -20.70 -21.61
C VAL A 351 12.86 -22.01 -21.27
N ASN A 352 12.96 -22.91 -22.24
CA ASN A 352 13.75 -24.12 -22.10
C ASN A 352 15.08 -23.98 -22.83
N PHE A 353 16.14 -23.65 -22.10
CA PHE A 353 17.48 -23.47 -22.67
C PHE A 353 18.07 -24.75 -23.23
N ALA A 354 17.70 -25.92 -22.69
CA ALA A 354 18.26 -27.22 -23.14
C ALA A 354 17.74 -27.63 -24.53
N THR A 355 16.50 -27.28 -24.85
CA THR A 355 15.88 -27.53 -26.14
C THR A 355 15.88 -26.33 -27.08
N GLY A 356 15.97 -25.11 -26.51
CA GLY A 356 15.81 -23.84 -27.22
C GLY A 356 14.36 -23.38 -27.35
N ALA A 357 13.40 -24.11 -26.79
CA ALA A 357 12.00 -23.71 -26.84
C ALA A 357 11.80 -22.36 -26.14
N ASN A 358 11.05 -21.47 -26.78
CA ASN A 358 10.80 -20.09 -26.35
C ASN A 358 12.06 -19.20 -26.21
N HIS A 359 13.23 -19.64 -26.67
CA HIS A 359 14.45 -18.85 -26.72
C HIS A 359 14.82 -18.55 -28.16
N LYS A 360 14.69 -17.29 -28.60
CA LYS A 360 14.96 -16.88 -29.99
C LYS A 360 16.39 -17.20 -30.43
N GLY A 361 17.35 -17.22 -29.51
CA GLY A 361 18.74 -17.64 -29.76
C GLY A 361 18.94 -19.16 -29.82
N GLY A 362 17.87 -19.93 -29.79
CA GLY A 362 17.89 -21.39 -29.84
C GLY A 362 18.49 -22.04 -28.61
N ARG A 363 18.93 -23.28 -28.74
CA ARG A 363 19.49 -24.10 -27.67
C ARG A 363 20.76 -23.51 -27.05
N GLN A 364 20.83 -23.43 -25.73
CA GLN A 364 22.00 -22.99 -24.98
C GLN A 364 22.37 -24.08 -23.95
N THR A 365 23.50 -24.74 -24.15
CA THR A 365 23.98 -25.80 -23.26
C THR A 365 24.81 -25.29 -22.07
N ASP A 366 25.31 -24.06 -22.20
CA ASP A 366 26.09 -23.33 -21.20
C ASP A 366 25.82 -21.85 -21.22
N ASP A 367 26.43 -21.08 -20.33
CA ASP A 367 26.24 -19.62 -20.21
C ASP A 367 27.21 -18.80 -21.07
N GLY A 368 28.10 -19.45 -21.81
CA GLY A 368 29.21 -18.80 -22.50
C GLY A 368 28.81 -17.73 -23.51
N LYS A 369 27.60 -17.83 -24.09
CA LYS A 369 27.07 -16.87 -25.05
C LYS A 369 26.08 -15.87 -24.46
N CYS A 370 25.66 -16.05 -23.20
CA CYS A 370 24.63 -15.21 -22.62
C CYS A 370 24.98 -13.73 -22.68
N ALA A 371 26.15 -13.34 -22.18
CA ALA A 371 26.60 -11.95 -22.16
C ALA A 371 26.87 -11.35 -23.54
N SER A 372 27.18 -12.18 -24.55
CA SER A 372 27.39 -11.71 -25.92
C SER A 372 26.09 -11.30 -26.60
N CYS A 373 25.00 -12.03 -26.30
CA CYS A 373 23.68 -11.72 -26.85
C CYS A 373 22.84 -10.81 -25.94
N HIS A 374 23.12 -10.85 -24.63
CA HIS A 374 22.46 -10.06 -23.59
C HIS A 374 23.52 -9.24 -22.83
N PRO A 375 24.09 -8.20 -23.46
CA PRO A 375 25.04 -7.31 -22.78
C PRO A 375 24.36 -6.50 -21.66
N PRO A 376 25.11 -5.92 -20.73
CA PRO A 376 24.56 -5.09 -19.66
C PRO A 376 23.63 -3.97 -20.15
N SER A 377 23.95 -3.38 -21.32
CA SER A 377 23.15 -2.36 -21.99
C SER A 377 23.33 -2.45 -23.51
N GLY A 378 22.37 -1.94 -24.27
CA GLY A 378 22.40 -1.91 -25.73
C GLY A 378 21.01 -2.02 -26.35
N ALA A 379 20.83 -1.42 -27.52
CA ALA A 379 19.53 -1.35 -28.21
C ALA A 379 18.96 -2.72 -28.59
N HIS A 380 19.82 -3.72 -28.74
CA HIS A 380 19.44 -5.07 -29.08
C HIS A 380 19.90 -6.05 -27.99
N GLY A 381 18.95 -6.56 -27.23
CA GLY A 381 19.21 -7.58 -26.21
C GLY A 381 19.86 -7.09 -24.92
N GLY A 382 20.06 -5.79 -24.72
CA GLY A 382 20.60 -5.23 -23.50
C GLY A 382 19.72 -5.56 -22.29
N VAL A 383 20.32 -6.08 -21.21
CA VAL A 383 19.57 -6.49 -20.03
C VAL A 383 18.87 -5.29 -19.37
N THR A 384 19.58 -4.18 -19.25
CA THR A 384 18.99 -2.95 -18.66
C THR A 384 17.79 -2.48 -19.45
N GLU A 385 17.93 -2.33 -20.77
CA GLU A 385 16.88 -1.82 -21.63
C GLU A 385 15.69 -2.79 -21.75
N ALA A 386 15.95 -4.11 -21.68
CA ALA A 386 14.89 -5.10 -21.65
C ALA A 386 14.02 -4.99 -20.40
N HIS A 387 14.60 -4.54 -19.28
CA HIS A 387 13.93 -4.38 -18.00
C HIS A 387 13.62 -2.91 -17.63
N GLU A 388 13.82 -1.96 -18.57
CA GLU A 388 13.34 -0.56 -18.44
C GLU A 388 11.82 -0.50 -18.59
N TRP A 389 11.13 -1.17 -17.69
CA TRP A 389 9.69 -1.36 -17.71
C TRP A 389 8.92 -0.04 -17.74
N PHE A 390 9.45 0.99 -17.04
CA PHE A 390 8.73 2.26 -16.93
C PHE A 390 8.78 3.07 -18.22
N LYS A 391 9.95 3.20 -18.83
CA LYS A 391 10.13 3.99 -20.07
C LYS A 391 9.52 3.33 -21.30
N LYS A 392 9.43 2.00 -21.29
CA LYS A 392 8.91 1.23 -22.44
C LYS A 392 7.42 0.93 -22.34
N ASP A 393 6.84 1.10 -21.17
CA ASP A 393 5.42 0.92 -21.01
C ASP A 393 4.69 2.14 -21.55
N PRO A 394 3.86 1.99 -22.60
CA PRO A 394 3.12 3.11 -23.19
C PRO A 394 2.21 3.82 -22.20
N ARG A 395 1.84 3.17 -21.09
CA ARG A 395 1.12 3.81 -19.99
C ARG A 395 1.90 4.97 -19.34
N ASN A 396 3.22 4.95 -19.42
CA ASN A 396 4.09 5.90 -18.73
C ASN A 396 4.62 7.02 -19.63
N ILE A 397 4.13 7.10 -20.86
CA ILE A 397 4.50 8.15 -21.80
C ILE A 397 3.30 9.11 -21.89
N PRO A 398 3.17 10.08 -20.99
CA PRO A 398 2.08 11.04 -21.06
C PRO A 398 2.32 11.97 -22.25
N GLU A 399 1.30 12.12 -23.08
CA GLU A 399 1.29 13.07 -24.19
C GLU A 399 1.17 14.51 -23.64
N PHE A 400 0.47 14.65 -22.52
CA PHE A 400 0.19 15.95 -21.91
C PHE A 400 0.82 16.08 -20.54
N THR A 401 1.22 17.29 -20.21
CA THR A 401 1.58 17.73 -18.87
C THR A 401 0.63 18.81 -18.41
N VAL A 402 0.55 19.07 -17.09
CA VAL A 402 -0.37 20.05 -16.54
C VAL A 402 0.28 20.91 -15.49
N ASP A 403 0.11 22.23 -15.62
CA ASP A 403 0.43 23.20 -14.57
C ASP A 403 -0.85 23.63 -13.85
N LEU A 404 -0.72 23.83 -12.54
CA LEU A 404 -1.82 24.19 -11.67
C LEU A 404 -1.46 25.39 -10.80
N MET A 405 -2.31 26.38 -10.78
CA MET A 405 -2.15 27.59 -9.98
C MET A 405 -3.45 27.89 -9.21
N ILE A 406 -3.31 28.51 -8.06
CA ILE A 406 -4.43 28.99 -7.24
C ILE A 406 -4.31 30.49 -7.11
N SER A 407 -5.43 31.22 -7.21
CA SER A 407 -5.47 32.65 -6.97
C SER A 407 -4.93 33.02 -5.58
N LYS A 408 -4.41 34.21 -5.42
CA LYS A 408 -3.96 34.68 -4.11
C LYS A 408 -5.13 35.14 -3.26
N PRO A 409 -5.21 34.79 -1.96
CA PRO A 409 -6.19 35.36 -1.05
C PRO A 409 -5.93 36.84 -0.82
N ARG A 410 -6.97 37.62 -0.49
CA ARG A 410 -6.87 39.08 -0.30
C ARG A 410 -5.88 39.49 0.79
N ASN A 411 -5.82 38.69 1.87
CA ASN A 411 -4.89 38.95 2.98
C ASN A 411 -3.48 38.40 2.73
N GLY A 412 -3.24 37.79 1.56
CA GLY A 412 -1.95 37.26 1.15
C GLY A 412 -1.56 35.89 1.76
N THR A 413 -2.32 35.34 2.73
CA THR A 413 -1.94 34.12 3.47
C THR A 413 -2.99 33.01 3.41
N HIS A 414 -4.28 33.33 3.55
CA HIS A 414 -5.36 32.36 3.55
C HIS A 414 -6.66 32.97 3.02
N PHE A 415 -7.51 32.16 2.44
CA PHE A 415 -8.84 32.55 2.04
C PHE A 415 -9.75 32.72 3.26
N ALA A 416 -10.43 33.84 3.33
CA ALA A 416 -11.38 34.18 4.38
C ALA A 416 -12.83 34.06 3.87
N ALA A 417 -13.78 34.14 4.80
CA ALA A 417 -15.20 34.10 4.44
C ALA A 417 -15.53 35.13 3.35
N GLY A 418 -16.36 34.75 2.39
CA GLY A 418 -16.70 35.54 1.21
C GLY A 418 -15.66 35.54 0.08
N GLU A 419 -14.55 34.81 0.22
CA GLU A 419 -13.59 34.64 -0.86
C GLU A 419 -13.79 33.31 -1.58
N SER A 420 -13.64 33.35 -2.90
CA SER A 420 -13.69 32.16 -3.78
C SER A 420 -12.33 31.92 -4.40
N PRO A 421 -11.66 30.84 -4.05
CA PRO A 421 -10.42 30.45 -4.74
C PRO A 421 -10.68 30.20 -6.23
N VAL A 422 -9.82 30.69 -7.10
CA VAL A 422 -9.85 30.40 -8.52
C VAL A 422 -8.67 29.51 -8.85
N VAL A 423 -8.96 28.38 -9.44
CA VAL A 423 -7.98 27.39 -9.91
C VAL A 423 -7.71 27.66 -11.38
N THR A 424 -6.45 27.85 -11.74
CA THR A 424 -6.02 28.02 -13.14
C THR A 424 -5.21 26.80 -13.56
N ILE A 425 -5.55 26.21 -14.70
CA ILE A 425 -5.01 24.97 -15.23
C ILE A 425 -4.49 25.25 -16.61
N VAL A 426 -3.23 24.89 -16.86
CA VAL A 426 -2.60 24.98 -18.19
C VAL A 426 -2.17 23.58 -18.61
N ILE A 427 -2.84 23.05 -19.61
CA ILE A 427 -2.49 21.77 -20.22
C ILE A 427 -1.47 22.03 -21.32
N LYS A 428 -0.41 21.27 -21.36
CA LYS A 428 0.68 21.40 -22.31
C LYS A 428 0.91 20.10 -23.08
N GLU A 429 1.12 20.22 -24.36
CA GLU A 429 1.60 19.17 -25.28
C GLU A 429 3.01 19.55 -25.71
N ASP A 430 3.97 18.67 -25.58
CA ASP A 430 5.40 18.96 -25.85
C ASP A 430 5.92 20.24 -25.15
N GLY A 431 5.45 20.47 -23.92
CA GLY A 431 5.84 21.62 -23.10
C GLY A 431 5.21 22.96 -23.49
N LYS A 432 4.34 23.01 -24.50
CA LYS A 432 3.63 24.22 -24.94
C LYS A 432 2.16 24.14 -24.58
N PRO A 433 1.55 25.24 -24.09
CA PRO A 433 0.10 25.27 -23.85
C PRO A 433 -0.68 24.90 -25.12
N ILE A 434 -1.67 24.04 -24.96
CA ILE A 434 -2.65 23.75 -26.01
C ILE A 434 -3.69 24.89 -26.11
N ASP A 435 -4.46 24.92 -27.17
CA ASP A 435 -5.67 25.75 -27.21
C ASP A 435 -6.78 25.09 -26.38
N HIS A 436 -7.01 25.58 -25.14
CA HIS A 436 -7.94 24.96 -24.21
C HIS A 436 -9.41 25.07 -24.64
N THR A 437 -9.73 25.93 -25.62
CA THR A 437 -11.07 26.00 -26.20
C THR A 437 -11.39 24.79 -27.05
N THR A 438 -10.39 24.02 -27.46
CA THR A 438 -10.51 22.78 -28.23
C THR A 438 -10.69 21.52 -27.37
N VAL A 439 -10.63 21.65 -26.03
CA VAL A 439 -10.88 20.54 -25.09
C VAL A 439 -12.38 20.26 -25.03
N VAL A 440 -12.91 19.66 -26.08
CA VAL A 440 -14.34 19.39 -26.25
C VAL A 440 -14.62 17.91 -25.97
N GLU A 441 -15.84 17.65 -25.50
CA GLU A 441 -16.32 16.28 -25.28
C GLU A 441 -16.12 15.41 -26.53
N ASP A 442 -15.55 14.24 -26.31
CA ASP A 442 -15.61 13.18 -27.28
C ASP A 442 -17.06 12.67 -27.37
N PRO A 443 -17.67 12.60 -28.55
CA PRO A 443 -19.05 12.15 -28.73
C PRO A 443 -19.30 10.73 -28.21
N ASP A 444 -18.28 9.93 -27.99
CA ASP A 444 -18.39 8.60 -27.39
C ASP A 444 -18.16 8.58 -25.87
N GLY A 445 -18.02 9.75 -25.27
CA GLY A 445 -17.81 9.93 -23.83
C GLY A 445 -16.34 10.13 -23.45
N PRO A 446 -16.10 10.61 -22.22
CA PRO A 446 -14.77 11.01 -21.75
C PRO A 446 -13.78 9.86 -21.60
N GLU A 447 -14.28 8.64 -21.59
CA GLU A 447 -13.46 7.44 -21.49
C GLU A 447 -13.07 6.88 -22.85
N GLY A 448 -13.52 7.50 -23.94
CA GLY A 448 -13.34 6.98 -25.28
C GLY A 448 -14.02 5.61 -25.48
N CYS A 449 -13.92 5.06 -26.66
CA CYS A 449 -14.40 3.72 -26.91
C CYS A 449 -13.50 2.68 -26.22
N VAL A 450 -14.09 1.92 -25.30
CA VAL A 450 -13.40 0.93 -24.46
C VAL A 450 -13.41 -0.49 -25.00
N LYS A 451 -13.99 -0.70 -26.16
CA LYS A 451 -14.05 -2.04 -26.80
C LYS A 451 -12.91 -2.22 -27.79
N ALA A 452 -12.32 -3.41 -27.81
CA ALA A 452 -11.37 -3.78 -28.84
C ALA A 452 -11.99 -3.58 -30.22
N GLY A 453 -11.28 -2.86 -31.09
CA GLY A 453 -11.73 -2.57 -32.46
C GLY A 453 -12.46 -1.24 -32.67
N CYS A 454 -12.59 -0.41 -31.62
CA CYS A 454 -13.08 0.96 -31.82
C CYS A 454 -12.03 1.83 -32.50
N PRO A 455 -12.40 2.60 -33.53
CA PRO A 455 -11.45 3.52 -34.17
C PRO A 455 -11.03 4.62 -33.19
N PRO A 456 -9.79 5.14 -33.29
CA PRO A 456 -9.40 6.33 -32.56
C PRO A 456 -10.34 7.48 -32.96
N LYS A 457 -10.93 8.16 -31.99
CA LYS A 457 -11.82 9.29 -32.21
C LYS A 457 -11.24 10.59 -31.67
N ASP A 458 -11.79 11.71 -32.06
CA ASP A 458 -11.17 13.03 -32.07
C ASP A 458 -11.00 13.72 -30.70
N GLY A 459 -11.42 13.10 -29.59
CA GLY A 459 -11.21 13.62 -28.24
C GLY A 459 -9.77 13.40 -27.76
N LYS A 460 -9.15 14.42 -27.15
CA LYS A 460 -7.75 14.38 -26.70
C LYS A 460 -7.57 13.69 -25.34
N PHE A 461 -8.62 13.62 -24.52
CA PHE A 461 -8.51 13.14 -23.15
C PHE A 461 -9.55 12.07 -22.83
N ALA A 462 -9.11 11.00 -22.18
CA ALA A 462 -10.00 10.02 -21.57
C ALA A 462 -10.51 10.51 -20.21
N VAL A 463 -9.70 11.26 -19.49
CA VAL A 463 -10.01 11.84 -18.19
C VAL A 463 -9.41 13.24 -18.12
N ALA A 464 -10.18 14.20 -17.65
CA ALA A 464 -9.70 15.53 -17.34
C ALA A 464 -10.53 16.10 -16.16
N TYR A 465 -9.98 16.01 -14.94
CA TYR A 465 -10.68 16.39 -13.72
C TYR A 465 -9.91 17.37 -12.88
N LEU A 466 -10.68 18.26 -12.22
CA LEU A 466 -10.23 19.00 -11.06
C LEU A 466 -10.87 18.40 -9.81
N LEU A 467 -10.07 18.06 -8.83
CA LEU A 467 -10.49 17.56 -7.53
C LEU A 467 -9.99 18.53 -6.46
N VAL A 468 -10.82 18.86 -5.47
CA VAL A 468 -10.44 19.72 -4.35
C VAL A 468 -10.94 19.09 -3.07
N HIS A 469 -10.09 19.02 -2.06
CA HIS A 469 -10.40 18.41 -0.77
C HIS A 469 -9.63 19.08 0.37
N GLY A 470 -10.11 18.90 1.60
CA GLY A 470 -9.46 19.39 2.83
C GLY A 470 -10.45 19.52 3.99
N PRO A 471 -10.01 19.99 5.15
CA PRO A 471 -8.61 20.19 5.52
C PRO A 471 -7.81 18.87 5.62
N ARG A 472 -6.49 18.93 5.61
CA ARG A 472 -5.62 17.71 5.63
C ARG A 472 -5.90 16.78 6.79
N ALA A 473 -6.18 17.32 7.96
CA ALA A 473 -6.44 16.50 9.16
C ALA A 473 -7.65 15.57 8.99
N LYS A 474 -8.70 16.05 8.35
CA LYS A 474 -9.92 15.29 8.07
C LYS A 474 -10.47 15.65 6.69
N ARG A 475 -9.92 15.06 5.65
CA ARG A 475 -10.19 15.41 4.27
C ARG A 475 -11.64 15.17 3.88
N ASN A 476 -12.35 16.25 3.60
CA ASN A 476 -13.66 16.24 2.99
C ASN A 476 -13.58 16.78 1.56
N PRO A 477 -14.38 16.26 0.63
CA PRO A 477 -14.38 16.76 -0.73
C PRO A 477 -15.03 18.14 -0.80
N VAL A 478 -14.38 19.05 -1.49
CA VAL A 478 -14.91 20.35 -1.90
C VAL A 478 -15.40 20.27 -3.33
N LEU A 479 -14.61 19.65 -4.19
CA LEU A 479 -14.94 19.32 -5.57
C LEU A 479 -14.40 17.94 -5.90
N THR A 480 -15.24 17.06 -6.46
CA THR A 480 -14.86 15.66 -6.75
C THR A 480 -15.64 15.15 -7.97
N THR A 481 -15.39 13.89 -8.34
CA THR A 481 -16.11 13.18 -9.42
C THR A 481 -17.60 12.95 -9.13
N THR A 482 -18.06 13.25 -7.94
CA THR A 482 -19.47 13.14 -7.56
C THR A 482 -20.10 14.52 -7.49
N ALA A 483 -21.24 14.70 -8.13
CA ALA A 483 -21.95 15.96 -8.12
C ALA A 483 -22.55 16.27 -6.74
N ARG A 484 -22.54 17.54 -6.37
CA ARG A 484 -23.38 18.05 -5.29
C ARG A 484 -24.80 18.19 -5.76
N VAL A 485 -25.73 17.93 -4.88
CA VAL A 485 -27.13 18.21 -5.12
C VAL A 485 -27.37 19.70 -4.79
N VAL A 486 -27.89 20.43 -5.72
CA VAL A 486 -28.22 21.87 -5.54
C VAL A 486 -29.66 22.13 -5.98
N VAL A 487 -30.40 22.81 -5.15
CA VAL A 487 -31.69 23.44 -5.53
C VAL A 487 -31.49 24.94 -5.54
N GLN A 488 -32.04 25.62 -6.54
CA GLN A 488 -31.81 27.05 -6.76
C GLN A 488 -33.13 27.79 -6.92
N SER A 489 -33.19 29.03 -6.39
CA SER A 489 -34.34 29.90 -6.54
C SER A 489 -34.61 30.26 -8.00
N THR A 490 -35.85 30.54 -8.32
CA THR A 490 -36.28 30.95 -9.67
C THR A 490 -35.70 32.29 -10.09
N GLY A 491 -35.46 33.17 -9.12
CA GLY A 491 -34.94 34.54 -9.35
C GLY A 491 -33.99 34.95 -8.25
N ALA A 492 -33.44 36.17 -8.36
CA ALA A 492 -32.56 36.81 -7.37
C ALA A 492 -33.33 37.58 -6.26
N GLY A 493 -34.63 37.53 -6.28
CA GLY A 493 -35.45 38.29 -5.35
C GLY A 493 -35.64 39.75 -5.78
N PRO A 494 -36.23 40.62 -4.93
CA PRO A 494 -36.70 40.31 -3.59
C PRO A 494 -37.91 39.37 -3.58
N PHE A 495 -38.08 38.64 -2.47
CA PHE A 495 -39.15 37.63 -2.31
C PHE A 495 -40.15 38.08 -1.27
N ASN A 496 -41.45 37.95 -1.56
CA ASN A 496 -42.50 38.29 -0.62
C ASN A 496 -42.83 37.12 0.32
N LEU A 497 -42.30 37.18 1.54
CA LEU A 497 -42.50 36.20 2.59
C LEU A 497 -43.52 36.64 3.66
N SER A 498 -44.30 37.67 3.43
CA SER A 498 -45.21 38.23 4.43
C SER A 498 -46.25 37.23 4.94
N THR A 499 -46.71 36.32 4.11
CA THR A 499 -47.67 35.26 4.47
C THR A 499 -47.02 33.87 4.61
N ALA A 500 -45.75 33.75 4.30
CA ALA A 500 -45.03 32.48 4.36
C ALA A 500 -44.71 32.03 5.78
N LYS A 501 -44.93 30.76 6.11
CA LYS A 501 -44.77 30.20 7.45
C LYS A 501 -43.43 29.47 7.63
N ASP A 502 -43.04 28.63 6.69
CA ASP A 502 -41.84 27.85 6.77
C ASP A 502 -41.28 27.46 5.39
N LEU A 503 -40.02 27.11 5.37
CA LEU A 503 -39.36 26.39 4.28
C LEU A 503 -39.31 24.92 4.65
N GLY A 504 -39.82 24.06 3.79
CA GLY A 504 -39.75 22.61 3.96
C GLY A 504 -38.69 21.97 3.05
N LEU A 505 -37.79 21.21 3.64
CA LEU A 505 -36.69 20.58 2.94
C LEU A 505 -36.47 19.18 3.48
N LYS A 506 -36.24 18.22 2.62
CA LYS A 506 -35.74 16.90 2.98
C LYS A 506 -34.32 16.69 2.45
N VAL A 507 -33.39 16.35 3.34
CA VAL A 507 -32.01 16.07 2.99
C VAL A 507 -31.72 14.67 3.49
N ASP A 508 -31.52 13.77 2.55
CA ASP A 508 -31.26 12.35 2.82
C ASP A 508 -29.83 11.97 2.46
N GLY A 509 -29.38 10.89 3.05
CA GLY A 509 -28.15 10.20 2.68
C GLY A 509 -27.10 10.17 3.79
N GLY A 510 -26.13 9.39 3.57
CA GLY A 510 -24.98 9.15 4.44
C GLY A 510 -24.92 7.73 4.98
N GLN A 511 -23.71 7.28 5.14
CA GLN A 511 -23.40 5.98 5.66
C GLN A 511 -22.46 6.10 6.85
N ASP A 512 -22.73 5.34 7.91
CA ASP A 512 -21.82 5.26 9.05
C ASP A 512 -20.57 4.44 8.66
N LEU A 513 -19.40 5.07 8.66
CA LEU A 513 -18.10 4.44 8.41
C LEU A 513 -17.79 3.29 9.39
N PHE A 514 -18.43 3.26 10.53
CA PHE A 514 -18.15 2.32 11.62
C PHE A 514 -19.24 1.27 11.83
N THR A 515 -20.47 1.50 11.35
CA THR A 515 -21.51 0.48 11.25
C THR A 515 -21.46 -0.14 9.87
N ARG A 516 -20.79 -1.25 9.76
CA ARG A 516 -21.05 -2.16 8.69
C ARG A 516 -22.28 -2.97 9.12
N ASP A 517 -23.36 -2.84 8.42
CA ASP A 517 -24.42 -3.80 8.52
C ASP A 517 -23.90 -5.12 7.96
N VAL A 518 -23.85 -6.14 8.79
CA VAL A 518 -23.47 -7.49 8.37
C VAL A 518 -24.41 -8.06 7.31
N SER A 519 -25.60 -7.50 7.18
CA SER A 519 -26.55 -7.80 6.10
C SER A 519 -26.19 -7.13 4.77
N GLY A 520 -25.16 -6.28 4.72
CA GLY A 520 -24.68 -5.60 3.52
C GLY A 520 -25.45 -4.35 3.13
N GLY A 521 -26.42 -3.92 3.93
CA GLY A 521 -27.19 -2.70 3.68
C GLY A 521 -26.49 -1.42 4.11
N ASP A 522 -26.62 -0.37 3.33
CA ASP A 522 -26.18 0.96 3.70
C ASP A 522 -27.17 1.59 4.66
N LYS A 523 -26.67 2.09 5.78
CA LYS A 523 -27.51 2.90 6.67
C LYS A 523 -27.62 4.31 6.10
N VAL A 524 -28.74 4.63 5.52
CA VAL A 524 -29.03 5.96 5.00
C VAL A 524 -29.59 6.83 6.13
N LEU A 525 -28.97 7.99 6.32
CA LEU A 525 -29.51 9.02 7.21
C LEU A 525 -30.55 9.83 6.45
N SER A 526 -31.74 9.92 6.97
CA SER A 526 -32.81 10.71 6.38
C SER A 526 -33.43 11.68 7.38
N GLY A 527 -33.98 12.78 6.89
CA GLY A 527 -34.67 13.73 7.75
C GLY A 527 -35.36 14.86 6.98
N THR A 528 -36.54 15.20 7.44
CA THR A 528 -37.25 16.37 7.00
C THR A 528 -36.92 17.55 7.90
N ILE A 529 -36.66 18.68 7.31
CA ILE A 529 -36.32 19.94 7.97
C ILE A 529 -37.39 20.98 7.63
N ASN A 530 -37.97 21.56 8.65
CA ASN A 530 -38.84 22.72 8.50
C ASN A 530 -38.22 23.94 9.18
N VAL A 531 -37.90 24.97 8.38
CA VAL A 531 -37.29 26.19 8.91
C VAL A 531 -38.36 27.26 8.99
N PRO A 532 -38.79 27.64 10.21
CA PRO A 532 -39.89 28.62 10.38
C PRO A 532 -39.46 30.04 10.04
N VAL A 533 -40.35 30.77 9.37
CA VAL A 533 -40.18 32.19 9.12
C VAL A 533 -40.52 32.97 10.37
N THR A 534 -39.49 33.24 11.18
CA THR A 534 -39.65 33.94 12.46
C THR A 534 -39.55 35.46 12.33
N ALA A 535 -40.16 36.19 13.27
CA ALA A 535 -40.07 37.65 13.33
C ALA A 535 -38.61 38.10 13.56
N GLY A 536 -38.20 39.22 12.97
CA GLY A 536 -36.86 39.78 13.14
C GLY A 536 -35.74 39.13 12.36
N LYS A 537 -36.01 38.17 11.52
CA LYS A 537 -35.02 37.55 10.61
C LYS A 537 -34.87 38.27 9.29
N PHE A 538 -35.83 39.12 8.94
CA PHE A 538 -35.88 39.90 7.70
C PHE A 538 -36.16 41.35 8.04
N ALA A 539 -35.50 42.27 7.36
CA ALA A 539 -35.74 43.70 7.51
C ALA A 539 -37.18 44.06 7.03
N ASP A 540 -37.55 43.49 5.87
CA ASP A 540 -38.91 43.54 5.34
C ASP A 540 -39.30 42.17 4.77
N LYS A 541 -40.29 41.53 5.39
CA LYS A 541 -40.80 40.23 4.90
C LYS A 541 -41.50 40.35 3.53
N ALA A 542 -42.01 41.50 3.17
CA ALA A 542 -42.65 41.68 1.87
C ALA A 542 -41.62 41.82 0.74
N ALA A 543 -40.38 42.13 1.09
CA ALA A 543 -39.27 42.30 0.13
C ALA A 543 -37.96 41.64 0.61
N ALA A 544 -38.03 40.43 1.15
CA ALA A 544 -36.86 39.71 1.65
C ALA A 544 -35.81 39.51 0.55
N THR A 545 -34.60 39.94 0.82
CA THR A 545 -33.48 39.79 -0.10
C THR A 545 -32.97 38.36 -0.12
N ALA A 546 -32.36 37.95 -1.20
CA ALA A 546 -31.72 36.64 -1.30
C ALA A 546 -30.64 36.43 -0.20
N GLN A 547 -29.89 37.48 0.17
CA GLN A 547 -28.92 37.43 1.23
C GLN A 547 -29.51 37.19 2.61
N GLU A 548 -30.65 37.87 2.92
CA GLU A 548 -31.36 37.64 4.17
C GLU A 548 -31.88 36.22 4.27
N ILE A 549 -32.41 35.66 3.16
CA ILE A 549 -32.85 34.26 3.09
C ILE A 549 -31.68 33.30 3.36
N VAL A 550 -30.55 33.51 2.73
CA VAL A 550 -29.33 32.70 2.97
C VAL A 550 -28.91 32.77 4.43
N THR A 551 -28.88 33.96 5.01
CA THR A 551 -28.51 34.19 6.41
C THR A 551 -29.50 33.52 7.37
N TRP A 552 -30.80 33.63 7.10
CA TRP A 552 -31.85 33.01 7.89
C TRP A 552 -31.74 31.46 7.83
N LEU A 553 -31.55 30.88 6.65
CA LEU A 553 -31.46 29.44 6.46
C LEU A 553 -30.23 28.86 7.17
N ASN A 554 -29.06 29.49 7.02
CA ASN A 554 -27.83 29.06 7.69
C ASN A 554 -27.85 29.31 9.21
N GLY A 555 -28.81 30.11 9.70
CA GLY A 555 -29.04 30.29 11.13
C GLY A 555 -29.83 29.15 11.79
N ASP A 556 -30.47 28.27 11.00
CA ASP A 556 -31.12 27.07 11.51
C ASP A 556 -30.11 25.96 11.74
N PRO A 557 -29.95 25.44 12.97
CA PRO A 557 -28.92 24.46 13.28
C PRO A 557 -29.15 23.09 12.61
N VAL A 558 -30.41 22.71 12.37
CA VAL A 558 -30.75 21.42 11.75
C VAL A 558 -30.45 21.47 10.26
N LEU A 559 -30.84 22.55 9.58
CA LEU A 559 -30.49 22.73 8.19
C LEU A 559 -28.98 22.83 8.00
N LYS A 560 -28.32 23.64 8.82
CA LYS A 560 -26.88 23.87 8.74
C LYS A 560 -26.08 22.58 8.93
N ALA A 561 -26.58 21.62 9.71
CA ALA A 561 -25.94 20.33 9.88
C ALA A 561 -25.94 19.48 8.60
N ARG A 562 -26.92 19.64 7.72
CA ARG A 562 -27.11 18.76 6.55
C ARG A 562 -26.96 19.45 5.21
N ALA A 563 -27.27 20.74 5.15
CA ALA A 563 -27.28 21.52 3.92
C ALA A 563 -26.67 22.90 4.17
N ILE A 564 -26.38 23.59 3.09
CA ILE A 564 -25.86 24.97 3.11
C ILE A 564 -26.65 25.79 2.13
N ALA A 565 -27.12 26.96 2.58
CA ALA A 565 -27.63 27.99 1.72
C ALA A 565 -26.52 28.97 1.35
N TYR A 566 -26.44 29.38 0.10
CA TYR A 566 -25.46 30.36 -0.40
C TYR A 566 -26.05 31.14 -1.58
N LEU A 567 -25.39 32.22 -1.96
CA LEU A 567 -25.75 32.93 -3.17
C LEU A 567 -24.98 32.37 -4.37
N ASP A 568 -25.73 31.98 -5.39
CA ASP A 568 -25.18 31.61 -6.69
C ASP A 568 -25.72 32.61 -7.74
N LYS A 569 -24.85 33.51 -8.21
CA LYS A 569 -25.18 34.56 -9.18
C LYS A 569 -26.41 35.40 -8.73
N GLY A 570 -26.45 35.73 -7.44
CA GLY A 570 -27.54 36.49 -6.83
C GLY A 570 -28.78 35.69 -6.47
N LYS A 571 -28.86 34.41 -6.84
CA LYS A 571 -29.97 33.52 -6.48
C LYS A 571 -29.72 32.80 -5.19
N VAL A 572 -30.75 32.46 -4.45
CA VAL A 572 -30.66 31.57 -3.30
C VAL A 572 -30.41 30.14 -3.80
N ALA A 573 -29.33 29.52 -3.38
CA ALA A 573 -29.03 28.12 -3.65
C ALA A 573 -28.93 27.36 -2.32
N ILE A 574 -29.42 26.11 -2.29
CA ILE A 574 -29.26 25.16 -1.17
C ILE A 574 -28.61 23.90 -1.73
N ARG A 575 -27.56 23.48 -1.09
CA ARG A 575 -26.85 22.24 -1.46
C ARG A 575 -26.69 21.32 -0.27
N SER A 576 -26.58 20.00 -0.54
CA SER A 576 -26.17 19.06 0.49
C SER A 576 -24.74 19.37 0.94
N ARG A 577 -24.44 19.14 2.22
CA ARG A 577 -23.05 19.22 2.70
C ARG A 577 -22.22 18.13 2.10
N ASN A 578 -22.78 16.96 2.01
CA ASN A 578 -22.11 15.76 1.54
C ASN A 578 -22.32 15.58 0.03
N LEU A 579 -21.44 14.78 -0.56
CA LEU A 579 -21.41 14.50 -1.98
C LEU A 579 -21.73 13.03 -2.24
N GLY A 580 -22.28 12.76 -3.40
CA GLY A 580 -22.44 11.40 -3.85
C GLY A 580 -23.89 10.98 -4.08
N LYS A 581 -24.02 9.81 -4.68
CA LYS A 581 -25.29 9.25 -5.13
C LYS A 581 -26.27 8.94 -3.99
N VAL A 582 -25.75 8.77 -2.79
CA VAL A 582 -26.57 8.46 -1.59
C VAL A 582 -27.19 9.71 -0.96
N PHE A 583 -26.83 10.89 -1.43
CA PHE A 583 -27.33 12.16 -0.89
C PHE A 583 -28.33 12.80 -1.83
N SER A 584 -29.43 13.26 -1.29
CA SER A 584 -30.48 13.97 -2.03
C SER A 584 -30.94 15.20 -1.29
N VAL A 585 -31.45 16.17 -2.04
CA VAL A 585 -32.14 17.34 -1.52
C VAL A 585 -33.48 17.42 -2.21
N GLN A 586 -34.54 17.39 -1.45
CA GLN A 586 -35.91 17.53 -1.97
C GLN A 586 -36.62 18.69 -1.28
N LEU A 587 -37.22 19.59 -2.06
CA LEU A 587 -38.13 20.60 -1.54
C LEU A 587 -39.48 19.96 -1.24
N THR A 588 -39.94 20.09 -0.01
CA THR A 588 -41.28 19.63 0.36
C THR A 588 -42.30 20.77 0.16
N THR A 589 -43.60 20.45 0.20
CA THR A 589 -44.63 21.47 0.08
C THR A 589 -44.53 22.47 1.21
N SER A 590 -44.26 23.74 0.90
CA SER A 590 -44.23 24.83 1.84
C SER A 590 -44.45 26.17 1.14
N ASP A 591 -44.87 27.19 1.93
CA ASP A 591 -45.15 28.53 1.41
C ASP A 591 -43.88 29.20 0.89
N VAL A 592 -42.76 29.04 1.61
CA VAL A 592 -41.46 29.62 1.20
C VAL A 592 -40.98 28.97 -0.09
N ASN A 593 -41.13 27.67 -0.21
CA ASN A 593 -40.70 26.95 -1.42
C ASN A 593 -41.45 27.44 -2.65
N THR A 594 -42.75 27.71 -2.49
CA THR A 594 -43.56 28.26 -3.57
C THR A 594 -43.07 29.65 -4.01
N VAL A 595 -42.73 30.50 -3.06
CA VAL A 595 -42.32 31.90 -3.34
C VAL A 595 -40.87 31.94 -3.88
N VAL A 596 -39.97 31.19 -3.28
CA VAL A 596 -38.53 31.28 -3.58
C VAL A 596 -38.13 30.35 -4.71
N PHE A 597 -38.64 29.12 -4.69
CA PHE A 597 -38.21 28.05 -5.59
C PHE A 597 -39.27 27.67 -6.64
N GLY A 598 -40.41 28.36 -6.70
CA GLY A 598 -41.37 28.21 -7.78
C GLY A 598 -42.12 26.89 -7.83
N ASN A 599 -42.66 26.41 -6.72
CA ASN A 599 -43.42 25.17 -6.63
C ASN A 599 -42.63 23.87 -7.03
N ASN A 600 -41.35 23.84 -6.93
CA ASN A 600 -40.54 22.63 -7.18
C ASN A 600 -40.74 21.58 -6.07
N THR A 601 -41.99 21.33 -5.69
CA THR A 601 -42.36 20.25 -4.78
C THR A 601 -42.19 18.91 -5.49
N GLY A 602 -41.37 18.02 -4.90
CA GLY A 602 -41.23 16.67 -5.38
C GLY A 602 -40.10 16.41 -6.36
N VAL A 603 -39.29 17.42 -6.71
CA VAL A 603 -38.08 17.16 -7.49
C VAL A 603 -36.99 16.73 -6.52
N GLU A 604 -36.73 15.47 -6.46
CA GLU A 604 -35.58 14.91 -5.79
C GLU A 604 -34.36 15.05 -6.68
N MET A 605 -33.39 15.84 -6.23
CA MET A 605 -32.10 15.94 -6.90
C MET A 605 -31.13 15.00 -6.18
N VAL A 606 -30.74 13.95 -6.86
CA VAL A 606 -29.85 12.92 -6.34
C VAL A 606 -28.43 13.20 -6.85
N GLY A 607 -27.46 13.26 -5.98
CA GLY A 607 -26.06 13.33 -6.35
C GLY A 607 -25.67 12.08 -7.16
N GLY A 608 -25.30 12.25 -8.42
CA GLY A 608 -24.95 11.14 -9.30
C GLY A 608 -23.47 10.78 -9.19
N PHE A 609 -23.15 9.50 -9.25
CA PHE A 609 -21.75 9.08 -9.38
C PHE A 609 -21.23 9.30 -10.81
N LEU A 610 -22.01 9.04 -11.82
CA LEU A 610 -21.63 9.24 -13.21
C LEU A 610 -22.46 10.31 -13.91
N ALA A 611 -23.72 10.47 -13.57
CA ALA A 611 -24.59 11.42 -14.24
C ALA A 611 -24.26 12.89 -13.96
N GLY A 612 -23.69 13.18 -12.77
CA GLY A 612 -23.18 14.51 -12.43
C GLY A 612 -21.67 14.66 -12.61
N PHE A 613 -21.04 13.61 -13.05
CA PHE A 613 -19.60 13.49 -13.15
C PHE A 613 -18.95 14.58 -14.02
N PHE A 614 -19.60 14.90 -15.11
CA PHE A 614 -19.08 15.85 -16.08
C PHE A 614 -19.47 17.28 -15.77
N ALA A 615 -20.51 17.48 -14.98
CA ALA A 615 -21.03 18.82 -14.73
C ALA A 615 -20.28 19.56 -13.60
N SER A 616 -19.62 18.84 -12.67
CA SER A 616 -19.09 19.47 -11.45
C SER A 616 -17.57 19.64 -11.41
N ASN A 617 -16.81 18.83 -12.15
CA ASN A 617 -15.34 18.86 -12.06
C ASN A 617 -14.62 18.53 -13.36
N SER A 618 -15.38 18.28 -14.44
CA SER A 618 -14.78 18.02 -15.74
C SER A 618 -14.17 19.28 -16.33
N LEU A 619 -12.98 19.15 -16.85
CA LEU A 619 -12.26 20.18 -17.60
C LEU A 619 -12.57 20.11 -19.11
N VAL A 620 -13.38 19.14 -19.50
CA VAL A 620 -13.86 18.99 -20.87
C VAL A 620 -15.11 19.84 -21.09
N ARG A 621 -15.15 20.58 -22.17
CA ARG A 621 -16.30 21.35 -22.58
C ARG A 621 -17.29 20.49 -23.37
N TYR A 622 -18.54 20.45 -22.95
CA TYR A 622 -19.59 19.75 -23.67
C TYR A 622 -20.06 20.54 -24.88
N ALA A 623 -20.34 19.84 -25.97
CA ALA A 623 -20.95 20.42 -27.16
C ALA A 623 -22.33 21.03 -26.85
N ASP A 624 -23.10 20.42 -25.95
CA ASP A 624 -24.29 21.01 -25.36
C ASP A 624 -23.93 21.96 -24.21
N PRO A 625 -24.08 23.30 -24.39
CA PRO A 625 -23.72 24.26 -23.36
C PRO A 625 -24.44 24.09 -22.03
N SER A 626 -25.64 23.46 -22.04
CA SER A 626 -26.40 23.22 -20.83
C SER A 626 -25.77 22.23 -19.87
N LYS A 627 -24.86 21.41 -20.36
CA LYS A 627 -24.09 20.43 -19.58
C LYS A 627 -22.80 20.99 -19.00
N ASN A 628 -22.35 22.14 -19.46
CA ASN A 628 -21.12 22.75 -18.99
C ASN A 628 -21.31 23.33 -17.57
N ASP A 629 -20.34 23.06 -16.69
CA ASP A 629 -20.30 23.71 -15.39
C ASP A 629 -20.07 25.21 -15.58
N PRO A 630 -20.97 26.08 -15.10
CA PRO A 630 -20.85 27.54 -15.26
C PRO A 630 -19.65 28.11 -14.52
N LYS A 631 -19.00 27.35 -13.65
CA LYS A 631 -17.80 27.74 -12.90
C LYS A 631 -16.51 27.51 -13.67
N VAL A 632 -16.58 26.80 -14.78
CA VAL A 632 -15.45 26.53 -15.66
C VAL A 632 -15.46 27.54 -16.80
N THR A 633 -14.30 28.11 -17.09
CA THR A 633 -14.08 28.96 -18.24
C THR A 633 -12.92 28.40 -19.06
N TRP A 634 -13.16 28.13 -20.32
CA TRP A 634 -12.15 27.68 -21.28
C TRP A 634 -11.68 28.89 -22.09
N ALA A 635 -10.47 29.34 -21.80
CA ALA A 635 -9.79 30.34 -22.60
C ALA A 635 -8.71 29.67 -23.45
N LYS A 636 -8.14 30.42 -24.41
CA LYS A 636 -7.14 29.84 -25.32
C LYS A 636 -5.89 29.35 -24.57
N ASP A 637 -5.48 30.07 -23.55
CA ASP A 637 -4.22 29.86 -22.80
C ASP A 637 -4.39 29.10 -21.48
N ALA A 638 -5.63 28.95 -20.99
CA ALA A 638 -5.88 28.27 -19.73
C ALA A 638 -7.36 27.88 -19.54
N ILE A 639 -7.59 26.95 -18.64
CA ILE A 639 -8.90 26.65 -18.05
C ILE A 639 -8.90 27.26 -16.64
N THR A 640 -9.98 27.97 -16.27
CA THR A 640 -10.15 28.45 -14.90
C THR A 640 -11.41 27.86 -14.29
N TYR A 641 -11.32 27.53 -13.00
CA TYR A 641 -12.43 27.06 -12.20
C TYR A 641 -12.59 27.94 -10.96
N ALA A 642 -13.73 28.59 -10.81
CA ALA A 642 -14.06 29.39 -9.61
C ALA A 642 -14.72 28.47 -8.59
N LEU A 643 -14.06 28.18 -7.48
CA LEU A 643 -14.67 27.45 -6.36
C LEU A 643 -15.79 28.29 -5.72
N ASP A 644 -16.66 27.61 -4.97
CA ASP A 644 -17.60 28.30 -4.10
C ASP A 644 -16.87 29.14 -3.04
N PRO A 645 -17.52 30.17 -2.46
CA PRO A 645 -16.97 30.85 -1.31
C PRO A 645 -16.60 29.87 -0.19
N VAL A 646 -15.53 30.18 0.52
CA VAL A 646 -14.99 29.26 1.55
C VAL A 646 -15.70 29.32 2.89
N ASP A 647 -16.85 30.01 2.97
CA ASP A 647 -17.58 30.30 4.21
C ASP A 647 -17.96 29.06 5.02
N ASP A 648 -18.18 27.94 4.36
CA ASP A 648 -18.57 26.68 4.96
C ASP A 648 -17.39 25.69 5.13
N LEU A 649 -16.21 26.09 4.71
CA LEU A 649 -15.03 25.25 4.84
C LEU A 649 -14.40 25.44 6.22
N LYS A 650 -13.92 24.36 6.79
CA LYS A 650 -13.16 24.38 8.04
C LYS A 650 -11.80 25.01 7.83
N ALA A 651 -11.27 25.68 8.83
CA ALA A 651 -9.92 26.20 8.78
C ALA A 651 -8.90 25.06 8.61
N GLY A 652 -7.89 25.26 7.76
CA GLY A 652 -6.83 24.29 7.50
C GLY A 652 -6.29 24.33 6.07
N THR A 653 -5.52 23.32 5.74
CA THR A 653 -4.87 23.17 4.43
C THR A 653 -5.72 22.35 3.48
N TYR A 654 -5.99 22.92 2.33
CA TYR A 654 -6.74 22.32 1.23
C TYR A 654 -5.80 22.00 0.08
N ALA A 655 -6.15 21.00 -0.70
CA ALA A 655 -5.41 20.62 -1.91
C ALA A 655 -6.34 20.61 -3.13
N ALA A 656 -5.89 21.26 -4.19
CA ALA A 656 -6.43 21.10 -5.53
C ALA A 656 -5.56 20.13 -6.31
N VAL A 657 -6.16 19.17 -6.98
CA VAL A 657 -5.50 18.13 -7.78
C VAL A 657 -6.15 18.09 -9.15
N VAL A 658 -5.35 18.22 -10.18
CA VAL A 658 -5.78 18.00 -11.56
C VAL A 658 -5.24 16.69 -12.05
N GLU A 659 -6.09 15.87 -12.64
CA GLU A 659 -5.73 14.60 -13.26
C GLU A 659 -6.19 14.63 -14.72
N ILE A 660 -5.24 14.40 -15.62
CA ILE A 660 -5.47 14.34 -17.08
C ILE A 660 -4.89 13.04 -17.59
N THR A 661 -5.72 12.27 -18.25
CA THR A 661 -5.31 11.00 -18.88
C THR A 661 -5.51 11.11 -20.36
N ASP A 662 -4.47 10.78 -21.12
CA ASP A 662 -4.53 10.71 -22.57
C ASP A 662 -5.64 9.79 -23.03
N ARG A 663 -6.10 10.05 -24.24
CA ARG A 663 -7.14 9.25 -24.85
C ARG A 663 -6.72 7.78 -25.00
N GLY A 664 -7.67 6.94 -24.70
CA GLY A 664 -7.56 5.51 -24.93
C GLY A 664 -7.05 4.74 -23.73
N ARG A 665 -7.68 3.61 -23.56
CA ARG A 665 -7.15 2.54 -22.75
C ARG A 665 -6.13 1.80 -23.60
N ILE A 666 -5.10 1.30 -22.98
CA ILE A 666 -4.15 0.38 -23.62
C ILE A 666 -4.87 -0.94 -23.89
N ASP A 667 -5.70 -1.37 -22.93
CA ASP A 667 -6.65 -2.47 -23.05
C ASP A 667 -7.86 -2.22 -22.14
N GLU A 668 -8.80 -3.14 -22.08
CA GLU A 668 -10.03 -3.01 -21.27
C GLU A 668 -9.79 -2.77 -19.77
N ASN A 669 -8.59 -3.09 -19.28
CA ASN A 669 -8.21 -3.00 -17.87
C ASN A 669 -7.10 -1.98 -17.60
N ASN A 670 -6.40 -1.48 -18.62
CA ASN A 670 -5.23 -0.64 -18.49
C ASN A 670 -5.42 0.74 -19.14
N TYR A 671 -5.27 1.78 -18.33
CA TYR A 671 -5.25 3.17 -18.76
C TYR A 671 -3.81 3.67 -18.88
N LYS A 672 -3.60 4.67 -19.71
CA LYS A 672 -2.37 5.46 -19.64
C LYS A 672 -2.24 6.10 -18.25
N THR A 673 -1.01 6.28 -17.83
CA THR A 673 -0.69 6.98 -16.58
C THR A 673 -1.16 8.42 -16.67
N PRO A 674 -2.00 8.90 -15.74
CA PRO A 674 -2.46 10.27 -15.78
C PRO A 674 -1.33 11.25 -15.45
N SER A 675 -1.32 12.38 -16.14
CA SER A 675 -0.57 13.55 -15.74
C SER A 675 -1.31 14.23 -14.59
N VAL A 676 -0.61 14.47 -13.50
CA VAL A 676 -1.19 15.00 -12.28
C VAL A 676 -0.42 16.22 -11.81
N ALA A 677 -1.16 17.27 -11.46
CA ALA A 677 -0.62 18.41 -10.73
C ALA A 677 -1.39 18.61 -9.43
N LYS A 678 -0.70 19.05 -8.39
CA LYS A 678 -1.29 19.38 -7.10
C LYS A 678 -0.83 20.76 -6.62
N ARG A 679 -1.72 21.51 -5.96
CA ARG A 679 -1.40 22.76 -5.25
C ARG A 679 -2.20 22.80 -3.96
N THR A 680 -1.54 23.27 -2.91
CA THR A 680 -2.18 23.51 -1.62
C THR A 680 -2.53 24.99 -1.46
N PHE A 681 -3.56 25.25 -0.67
CA PHE A 681 -3.98 26.60 -0.27
C PHE A 681 -4.56 26.58 1.14
N GLN A 682 -4.55 27.72 1.79
CA GLN A 682 -5.00 27.85 3.15
C GLN A 682 -6.40 28.45 3.21
N VAL A 683 -7.26 27.95 4.10
CA VAL A 683 -8.58 28.48 4.38
C VAL A 683 -8.68 28.78 5.87
N GLY A 684 -9.11 29.98 6.25
CA GLY A 684 -9.40 30.36 7.63
C GLY A 684 -8.20 30.44 8.56
N THR A 685 -7.02 30.02 8.13
CA THR A 685 -5.77 30.07 8.89
C THR A 685 -4.56 30.14 7.96
N ALA A 686 -3.53 30.87 8.39
CA ALA A 686 -2.27 30.94 7.67
C ALA A 686 -1.36 29.72 7.96
N THR A 687 -1.68 28.95 9.00
CA THR A 687 -0.87 27.79 9.42
C THR A 687 -1.12 26.62 8.48
N GLU A 688 -0.09 26.19 7.79
CA GLU A 688 -0.15 24.98 6.98
C GLU A 688 -0.12 23.74 7.88
N GLU A 689 -1.11 22.87 7.71
CA GLU A 689 -1.10 21.55 8.32
C GLU A 689 0.01 20.70 7.69
N LEU A 690 0.73 19.95 8.51
CA LEU A 690 1.79 19.08 8.04
C LEU A 690 1.27 18.05 7.04
N ALA A 691 1.94 17.92 5.91
CA ALA A 691 1.70 16.82 4.99
C ALA A 691 2.26 15.53 5.61
N VAL A 692 1.42 14.53 5.78
CA VAL A 692 1.87 13.22 6.25
C VAL A 692 2.63 12.55 5.11
N ALA A 693 3.90 12.25 5.33
CA ALA A 693 4.72 11.51 4.38
C ALA A 693 4.78 10.04 4.80
N GLY A 694 4.38 9.14 3.92
CA GLY A 694 4.56 7.71 4.12
C GLY A 694 5.90 7.24 3.55
N ASN A 695 6.38 6.09 4.00
CA ASN A 695 7.56 5.43 3.43
C ASN A 695 7.15 4.30 2.48
N CYS A 696 6.23 4.58 1.58
CA CYS A 696 5.70 3.59 0.63
C CYS A 696 6.79 3.04 -0.30
N ALA A 697 7.76 3.88 -0.66
CA ALA A 697 8.88 3.52 -1.51
C ALA A 697 9.76 2.41 -0.93
N SER A 698 9.73 2.16 0.40
CA SER A 698 10.50 1.05 0.99
C SER A 698 10.12 -0.31 0.40
N CYS A 699 8.83 -0.50 0.06
CA CYS A 699 8.30 -1.71 -0.55
C CYS A 699 7.92 -1.51 -2.02
N HIS A 700 7.28 -0.39 -2.35
CA HIS A 700 6.73 -0.06 -3.67
C HIS A 700 7.69 0.80 -4.52
N GLN A 701 8.99 0.62 -4.38
CA GLN A 701 9.98 1.46 -5.02
C GLN A 701 9.71 1.69 -6.51
N GLY A 702 9.72 2.97 -6.90
CA GLY A 702 9.58 3.39 -8.28
C GLY A 702 10.85 3.19 -9.13
N PRO A 703 10.82 3.55 -10.40
CA PRO A 703 11.95 3.41 -11.31
C PRO A 703 13.12 4.28 -10.83
N ASP A 704 14.33 3.78 -11.05
CA ASP A 704 15.57 4.47 -10.68
C ASP A 704 15.64 4.89 -9.20
N GLY A 705 14.90 4.19 -8.33
CA GLY A 705 14.82 4.51 -6.90
C GLY A 705 13.97 5.74 -6.57
N GLN A 706 13.28 6.32 -7.54
CA GLN A 706 12.47 7.53 -7.37
C GLN A 706 11.04 7.20 -6.97
N GLY A 707 10.59 7.77 -5.85
CA GLY A 707 9.22 7.63 -5.39
C GLY A 707 8.75 6.18 -5.24
N PHE A 708 7.45 5.97 -5.40
CA PHE A 708 6.84 4.64 -5.37
C PHE A 708 5.82 4.47 -6.49
N VAL A 709 5.56 3.22 -6.85
CA VAL A 709 4.57 2.82 -7.86
C VAL A 709 3.62 1.81 -7.27
N LEU A 710 2.35 1.99 -7.55
CA LEU A 710 1.32 0.99 -7.34
C LEU A 710 0.99 0.41 -8.72
N ASP A 711 1.41 -0.82 -8.98
CA ASP A 711 1.10 -1.52 -10.23
C ASP A 711 -0.36 -1.94 -10.25
N TYR A 712 -1.20 -0.95 -10.46
CA TYR A 712 -2.64 -1.11 -10.43
C TYR A 712 -3.28 -0.09 -11.37
N THR A 713 -4.32 -0.49 -12.09
CA THR A 713 -5.13 0.36 -12.96
C THR A 713 -5.40 1.72 -12.31
N ARG A 714 -5.29 2.83 -13.00
CA ARG A 714 -5.44 4.20 -12.49
C ARG A 714 -4.38 4.67 -11.48
N HIS A 715 -3.70 3.76 -10.80
CA HIS A 715 -2.67 4.09 -9.83
C HIS A 715 -1.26 3.83 -10.37
N TYR A 716 -1.15 3.38 -11.61
CA TYR A 716 0.13 3.09 -12.24
C TYR A 716 0.83 4.37 -12.65
N LYS A 717 1.46 5.01 -11.69
CA LYS A 717 2.28 6.22 -11.86
C LYS A 717 3.29 6.34 -10.74
N ILE A 718 4.30 7.16 -10.95
CA ILE A 718 5.25 7.47 -9.90
C ILE A 718 4.61 8.47 -8.95
N PHE A 719 4.60 8.11 -7.66
CA PHE A 719 4.20 8.96 -6.56
C PHE A 719 5.43 9.33 -5.73
N ASP A 720 5.46 10.53 -5.19
CA ASP A 720 6.38 10.87 -4.12
C ASP A 720 5.81 10.46 -2.75
N ASN A 721 6.63 10.41 -1.71
CA ASN A 721 6.18 10.05 -0.37
C ASN A 721 5.19 11.07 0.25
N THR A 722 4.97 12.21 -0.39
CA THR A 722 4.00 13.24 0.00
C THR A 722 2.70 13.15 -0.81
N ALA A 723 2.52 12.09 -1.59
CA ALA A 723 1.35 11.87 -2.44
C ALA A 723 0.02 11.73 -1.67
N VAL A 724 0.05 11.78 -0.33
CA VAL A 724 -1.15 11.67 0.51
C VAL A 724 -2.22 12.70 0.13
N ASP A 725 -1.84 13.91 -0.24
CA ASP A 725 -2.82 14.91 -0.72
C ASP A 725 -3.46 14.49 -2.05
N GLN A 726 -2.69 13.88 -2.95
CA GLN A 726 -3.20 13.38 -4.22
C GLN A 726 -4.13 12.17 -4.00
N CYS A 727 -3.73 11.24 -3.17
CA CYS A 727 -4.56 10.08 -2.80
C CYS A 727 -5.85 10.53 -2.10
N GLY A 728 -5.74 11.52 -1.21
CA GLY A 728 -6.87 12.10 -0.47
C GLY A 728 -7.92 12.76 -1.35
N ALA A 729 -7.59 13.12 -2.58
CA ALA A 729 -8.54 13.65 -3.55
C ALA A 729 -9.68 12.68 -3.88
N CYS A 730 -9.37 11.37 -3.84
CA CYS A 730 -10.35 10.30 -4.06
C CYS A 730 -10.60 9.48 -2.79
N HIS A 731 -9.60 9.34 -1.92
CA HIS A 731 -9.69 8.59 -0.66
C HIS A 731 -9.95 9.55 0.51
N ASP A 732 -11.00 10.34 0.38
CA ASP A 732 -11.45 11.29 1.37
C ASP A 732 -12.36 10.66 2.44
N TYR A 733 -12.88 11.49 3.32
CA TYR A 733 -13.70 11.09 4.45
C TYR A 733 -15.12 10.64 4.08
N GLN A 734 -15.59 10.96 2.88
CA GLN A 734 -16.98 10.71 2.49
C GLN A 734 -17.19 9.39 1.75
N PRO A 735 -18.32 8.73 1.94
CA PRO A 735 -18.69 7.57 1.14
C PRO A 735 -19.07 8.00 -0.28
N ARG A 736 -18.59 7.26 -1.26
CA ARG A 736 -18.89 7.55 -2.67
C ARG A 736 -19.95 6.67 -3.28
N LYS A 737 -20.32 5.59 -2.64
CA LYS A 737 -21.29 4.62 -3.15
C LYS A 737 -22.12 4.05 -2.01
N ALA A 738 -23.42 3.86 -2.31
CA ALA A 738 -24.41 3.37 -1.36
C ALA A 738 -24.39 1.83 -1.20
N THR A 739 -23.30 1.15 -1.47
CA THR A 739 -23.22 -0.30 -1.26
C THR A 739 -22.22 -0.64 -0.16
N ALA A 740 -22.51 -1.67 0.60
CA ALA A 740 -21.69 -2.15 1.70
C ALA A 740 -20.22 -2.41 1.32
N GLU A 741 -19.98 -2.76 0.07
CA GLU A 741 -18.63 -3.02 -0.48
C GLU A 741 -17.71 -1.81 -0.44
N TRP A 742 -18.29 -0.60 -0.40
CA TRP A 742 -17.55 0.66 -0.33
C TRP A 742 -17.50 1.26 1.06
N SER A 743 -18.30 0.75 1.96
CA SER A 743 -18.56 1.34 3.28
C SER A 743 -17.37 1.33 4.17
N GLY A 744 -16.31 1.19 3.99
CA GLY A 744 -15.29 1.17 5.01
C GLY A 744 -13.86 1.47 4.55
N GLY A 745 -13.66 1.59 3.25
CA GLY A 745 -12.30 1.66 2.70
C GLY A 745 -11.91 3.01 2.11
N HIS A 746 -12.77 4.01 2.17
CA HIS A 746 -12.51 5.28 1.49
C HIS A 746 -11.47 6.16 2.14
N PRO A 747 -11.52 6.47 3.43
CA PRO A 747 -10.48 7.29 4.04
C PRO A 747 -9.12 6.62 3.89
N LEU A 748 -8.16 7.37 3.36
CA LEU A 748 -6.83 6.84 3.05
C LEU A 748 -6.17 6.16 4.24
N SER A 749 -6.29 6.76 5.44
CA SER A 749 -5.73 6.20 6.67
C SER A 749 -6.28 4.81 6.99
N LYS A 750 -7.60 4.62 6.88
CA LYS A 750 -8.22 3.29 7.06
C LYS A 750 -7.84 2.35 5.94
N ARG A 751 -7.93 2.81 4.68
CA ARG A 751 -7.68 1.98 3.51
C ARG A 751 -6.25 1.44 3.47
N SER A 752 -5.27 2.31 3.68
CA SER A 752 -3.86 1.90 3.65
C SER A 752 -3.57 0.82 4.69
N HIS A 753 -4.06 0.98 5.93
CA HIS A 753 -3.89 -0.03 6.96
C HIS A 753 -4.64 -1.33 6.63
N ALA A 754 -5.91 -1.22 6.23
CA ALA A 754 -6.74 -2.39 5.96
C ALA A 754 -6.25 -3.23 4.77
N VAL A 755 -5.75 -2.59 3.71
CA VAL A 755 -5.13 -3.30 2.58
C VAL A 755 -3.92 -4.10 3.04
N HIS A 756 -3.01 -3.50 3.81
CA HIS A 756 -1.81 -4.20 4.27
C HIS A 756 -2.07 -5.23 5.37
N PHE A 757 -3.16 -5.08 6.13
CA PHE A 757 -3.60 -6.10 7.06
C PHE A 757 -4.30 -7.29 6.37
N GLY A 758 -4.90 -7.03 5.22
CA GLY A 758 -5.40 -8.02 4.26
C GLY A 758 -6.42 -8.98 4.85
N SER A 759 -6.21 -10.26 4.59
CA SER A 759 -7.11 -11.35 5.04
C SER A 759 -7.16 -11.55 6.56
N LYS A 760 -6.31 -10.88 7.31
CA LYS A 760 -6.31 -10.95 8.77
C LYS A 760 -7.42 -10.12 9.41
N LEU A 761 -8.08 -9.26 8.64
CA LEU A 761 -9.26 -8.52 9.08
C LEU A 761 -10.45 -9.46 9.28
N ASN A 762 -11.32 -9.16 10.26
CA ASN A 762 -12.61 -9.84 10.37
C ASN A 762 -13.54 -9.46 9.21
N TYR A 763 -13.38 -8.24 8.70
CA TYR A 763 -14.10 -7.69 7.55
C TYR A 763 -13.13 -7.19 6.50
N PRO A 764 -12.51 -8.07 5.70
CA PRO A 764 -11.55 -7.69 4.67
C PRO A 764 -12.15 -6.72 3.67
N LEU A 765 -11.33 -5.80 3.16
CA LEU A 765 -11.76 -4.93 2.07
C LEU A 765 -12.01 -5.76 0.82
N THR A 766 -13.12 -5.47 0.16
CA THR A 766 -13.43 -5.99 -1.17
C THR A 766 -13.35 -4.87 -2.19
N THR A 767 -12.79 -5.14 -3.36
CA THR A 767 -12.73 -4.17 -4.45
C THR A 767 -13.79 -4.48 -5.48
N VAL A 768 -14.55 -3.47 -5.86
CA VAL A 768 -15.48 -3.55 -7.00
C VAL A 768 -14.93 -2.68 -8.12
N SER A 769 -14.90 -3.20 -9.34
CA SER A 769 -14.50 -2.42 -10.51
C SER A 769 -15.44 -1.24 -10.72
N TYR A 770 -14.88 -0.04 -10.90
CA TYR A 770 -15.65 1.19 -11.17
C TYR A 770 -16.30 1.23 -12.54
N LEU A 771 -15.86 0.43 -13.46
CA LEU A 771 -16.05 0.62 -14.87
C LEU A 771 -17.10 -0.31 -15.48
N GLY A 772 -17.98 -0.90 -14.65
CA GLY A 772 -19.10 -1.71 -15.13
C GLY A 772 -18.70 -3.03 -15.80
N GLY A 773 -17.42 -3.38 -15.77
CA GLY A 773 -16.96 -4.73 -16.02
C GLY A 773 -17.30 -5.61 -14.83
N ASP A 774 -17.36 -6.90 -15.04
CA ASP A 774 -17.47 -7.88 -13.96
C ASP A 774 -16.50 -7.48 -12.82
N PRO A 775 -16.95 -7.57 -11.56
CA PRO A 775 -16.03 -7.40 -10.46
C PRO A 775 -14.83 -8.28 -10.76
N VAL A 776 -13.62 -7.72 -10.70
CA VAL A 776 -12.40 -8.49 -10.88
C VAL A 776 -12.51 -9.61 -9.87
N LYS A 777 -12.85 -10.81 -10.35
CA LYS A 777 -13.09 -11.97 -9.52
C LYS A 777 -11.92 -12.06 -8.56
N GLY A 778 -12.20 -11.87 -7.27
CA GLY A 778 -11.29 -12.29 -6.24
C GLY A 778 -10.08 -11.42 -5.96
N ARG A 779 -10.03 -10.12 -6.27
CA ARG A 779 -9.12 -9.25 -5.50
C ARG A 779 -9.67 -9.06 -4.09
N ASN A 780 -9.77 -10.14 -3.38
CA ASN A 780 -9.65 -10.10 -1.95
C ASN A 780 -8.25 -9.55 -1.70
N TRP A 781 -8.15 -8.46 -0.99
CA TRP A 781 -6.86 -7.93 -0.55
C TRP A 781 -6.24 -8.91 0.44
N ASN A 782 -5.85 -10.08 -0.08
CA ASN A 782 -5.28 -11.19 0.66
C ASN A 782 -3.76 -11.04 0.74
N ILE A 783 -3.33 -9.83 1.01
CA ILE A 783 -1.91 -9.50 1.07
C ILE A 783 -1.30 -10.19 2.27
N LYS A 784 -0.24 -10.94 2.03
CA LYS A 784 0.66 -11.41 3.08
C LYS A 784 1.70 -10.32 3.31
N PHE A 785 1.47 -9.48 4.30
CA PHE A 785 2.44 -8.45 4.65
C PHE A 785 3.79 -9.10 5.02
N PRO A 786 4.92 -8.67 4.43
CA PRO A 786 6.18 -9.41 4.47
C PRO A 786 6.91 -9.34 5.82
N GLN A 787 6.40 -8.57 6.77
CA GLN A 787 6.96 -8.41 8.11
C GLN A 787 5.83 -8.32 9.15
N ASP A 788 6.17 -8.10 10.41
CA ASP A 788 5.16 -7.81 11.42
C ASP A 788 4.45 -6.49 11.10
N VAL A 789 3.14 -6.56 10.88
CA VAL A 789 2.32 -5.39 10.51
C VAL A 789 2.31 -4.30 11.61
N ARG A 790 2.69 -4.64 12.85
CA ARG A 790 2.85 -3.68 13.96
C ARG A 790 4.16 -2.90 13.87
N ASN A 791 5.02 -3.20 12.93
CA ASN A 791 6.22 -2.41 12.69
C ASN A 791 5.83 -1.10 11.98
N CYS A 792 5.12 -0.24 12.72
CA CYS A 792 4.57 1.02 12.23
C CYS A 792 5.65 1.92 11.62
N GLU A 793 6.87 1.86 12.16
CA GLU A 793 8.00 2.67 11.71
C GLU A 793 8.48 2.34 10.30
N THR A 794 8.09 1.21 9.74
CA THR A 794 8.35 0.92 8.32
C THR A 794 7.64 1.92 7.41
N CYS A 795 6.38 2.24 7.71
CA CYS A 795 5.59 3.19 6.95
C CYS A 795 5.65 4.61 7.55
N HIS A 796 5.89 4.71 8.85
CA HIS A 796 5.92 5.93 9.64
C HIS A 796 7.31 6.15 10.28
N PRO A 797 8.36 6.46 9.51
CA PRO A 797 9.71 6.60 10.04
C PRO A 797 9.80 7.70 11.11
N ALA A 798 10.61 7.46 12.14
CA ALA A 798 10.88 8.46 13.15
C ALA A 798 11.52 9.72 12.53
N GLY A 799 11.19 10.89 13.08
CA GLY A 799 11.73 12.16 12.61
C GLY A 799 11.09 12.71 11.32
N THR A 800 10.10 12.00 10.76
CA THR A 800 9.30 12.48 9.63
C THR A 800 7.94 12.98 10.11
N THR A 801 7.21 13.71 9.23
CA THR A 801 5.83 14.13 9.50
C THR A 801 4.86 12.96 9.66
N SER A 802 5.27 11.76 9.26
CA SER A 802 4.53 10.52 9.51
C SER A 802 4.72 9.96 10.93
N GLY A 803 5.66 10.50 11.71
CA GLY A 803 5.93 10.09 13.09
C GLY A 803 4.82 10.43 14.08
N THR A 804 3.83 11.22 13.69
CA THR A 804 2.68 11.64 14.52
C THR A 804 1.75 10.50 14.93
N TRP A 805 1.89 9.30 14.35
CA TRP A 805 1.07 8.14 14.72
C TRP A 805 1.14 7.78 16.21
N LYS A 806 2.24 8.10 16.90
CA LYS A 806 2.42 7.89 18.34
C LYS A 806 1.70 8.94 19.19
N THR A 807 1.46 10.12 18.64
CA THR A 807 0.94 11.27 19.37
C THR A 807 -0.45 11.71 18.93
N GLU A 808 -0.89 11.24 17.77
CA GLU A 808 -2.18 11.60 17.16
C GLU A 808 -2.96 10.32 16.72
N PRO A 809 -3.27 9.42 17.68
CA PRO A 809 -4.06 8.24 17.35
C PRO A 809 -5.46 8.68 16.91
N ASN A 810 -5.98 8.01 15.90
CA ASN A 810 -7.33 8.27 15.41
C ASN A 810 -8.06 6.96 15.06
N ARG A 811 -9.37 6.99 15.20
CA ARG A 811 -10.23 5.82 15.01
C ARG A 811 -10.15 5.22 13.61
N LEU A 812 -9.98 6.03 12.57
CA LEU A 812 -9.93 5.55 11.19
C LEU A 812 -8.68 4.73 10.93
N ALA A 813 -7.53 5.20 11.41
CA ALA A 813 -6.29 4.44 11.32
C ALA A 813 -6.36 3.15 12.15
N CYS A 814 -6.86 3.23 13.39
CA CYS A 814 -7.02 2.06 14.26
C CYS A 814 -7.98 1.03 13.64
N ALA A 815 -9.11 1.47 13.09
CA ALA A 815 -10.10 0.61 12.44
C ALA A 815 -9.58 -0.09 11.18
N GLY A 816 -8.45 0.34 10.63
CA GLY A 816 -7.79 -0.34 9.52
C GLY A 816 -7.14 -1.67 9.91
N CYS A 817 -6.90 -1.88 11.22
CA CYS A 817 -6.34 -3.12 11.76
C CYS A 817 -7.26 -3.74 12.81
N HIS A 818 -7.91 -2.92 13.67
CA HIS A 818 -8.79 -3.32 14.74
C HIS A 818 -10.25 -3.24 14.30
N ASP A 819 -10.73 -4.26 13.64
CA ASP A 819 -12.07 -4.31 13.03
C ASP A 819 -13.04 -5.28 13.71
N SER A 820 -12.67 -5.87 14.85
CA SER A 820 -13.60 -6.67 15.64
C SER A 820 -14.77 -5.83 16.16
N ASP A 821 -15.92 -6.46 16.42
CA ASP A 821 -17.10 -5.74 16.91
C ASP A 821 -16.84 -5.02 18.23
N ALA A 822 -16.03 -5.63 19.11
CA ALA A 822 -15.63 -5.02 20.37
C ALA A 822 -14.75 -3.76 20.14
N ALA A 823 -13.77 -3.84 19.24
CA ALA A 823 -12.93 -2.70 18.90
C ALA A 823 -13.73 -1.57 18.26
N ARG A 824 -14.67 -1.90 17.38
CA ARG A 824 -15.57 -0.95 16.73
C ARG A 824 -16.51 -0.29 17.74
N ALA A 825 -17.07 -1.05 18.68
CA ALA A 825 -17.90 -0.52 19.76
C ALA A 825 -17.08 0.43 20.65
N HIS A 826 -15.83 0.04 21.00
CA HIS A 826 -14.92 0.89 21.76
C HIS A 826 -14.66 2.22 21.06
N MET A 827 -14.28 2.19 19.79
CA MET A 827 -14.04 3.40 18.99
C MET A 827 -15.27 4.29 18.88
N ARG A 828 -16.46 3.71 18.79
CA ARG A 828 -17.71 4.45 18.73
C ARG A 828 -17.99 5.17 20.05
N VAL A 829 -17.82 4.52 21.20
CA VAL A 829 -18.03 5.13 22.51
C VAL A 829 -17.02 6.25 22.78
N GLN A 830 -15.82 6.15 22.24
CA GLN A 830 -14.76 7.14 22.41
C GLN A 830 -14.80 8.27 21.36
N THR A 831 -15.88 8.35 20.59
CA THR A 831 -16.06 9.39 19.57
C THR A 831 -17.37 10.13 19.84
N TRP A 832 -17.26 11.43 20.06
CA TRP A 832 -18.40 12.33 20.15
C TRP A 832 -18.58 13.05 18.83
N ASP A 833 -19.80 12.99 18.27
CA ASP A 833 -20.18 13.67 17.04
C ASP A 833 -21.11 14.82 17.42
N PRO A 834 -20.68 16.07 17.28
CA PRO A 834 -21.50 17.25 17.58
C PRO A 834 -22.66 17.43 16.58
N THR A 835 -22.56 16.80 15.42
CA THR A 835 -23.59 16.86 14.37
C THR A 835 -23.96 15.46 13.87
N PRO A 836 -24.57 14.61 14.70
CA PRO A 836 -24.85 13.20 14.35
C PRO A 836 -25.80 13.06 13.16
N ALA A 837 -26.50 14.13 12.77
CA ALA A 837 -27.28 14.20 11.54
C ALA A 837 -26.41 14.27 10.27
N ASN A 838 -25.13 14.57 10.41
CA ASN A 838 -24.15 14.61 9.32
C ASN A 838 -22.80 13.99 9.76
N GLN A 839 -22.73 12.68 9.83
CA GLN A 839 -21.57 11.93 10.31
C GLN A 839 -20.31 12.04 9.43
N TRP A 840 -20.40 12.73 8.30
CA TRP A 840 -19.33 12.80 7.30
C TRP A 840 -18.68 14.19 7.21
N ASN A 841 -18.97 15.07 8.14
CA ASN A 841 -18.47 16.43 8.06
C ASN A 841 -17.08 16.62 8.69
N GLY A 842 -16.57 15.58 9.39
CA GLY A 842 -15.23 15.61 9.98
C GLY A 842 -15.11 16.45 11.23
N ASP A 843 -16.23 16.77 11.93
CA ASP A 843 -16.23 17.53 13.19
C ASP A 843 -16.25 16.65 14.43
N GLU A 844 -16.23 15.33 14.25
CA GLU A 844 -16.19 14.37 15.34
C GLU A 844 -14.95 14.57 16.21
N VAL A 845 -15.14 14.52 17.51
CA VAL A 845 -14.09 14.63 18.50
C VAL A 845 -13.79 13.24 19.08
N GLU A 846 -12.55 12.87 19.00
CA GLU A 846 -12.06 11.56 19.45
C GLU A 846 -11.26 11.71 20.75
N SER A 847 -11.52 10.86 21.74
CA SER A 847 -10.78 10.82 23.00
C SER A 847 -9.60 9.82 22.98
N CYS A 848 -9.26 9.29 21.81
CA CYS A 848 -8.21 8.28 21.64
C CYS A 848 -6.88 8.67 22.30
N LYS A 849 -6.47 9.92 22.13
CA LYS A 849 -5.22 10.48 22.67
C LYS A 849 -5.16 10.54 24.20
N VAL A 850 -6.29 10.43 24.89
CA VAL A 850 -6.32 10.48 26.35
C VAL A 850 -5.80 9.19 26.98
N CYS A 851 -6.01 8.06 26.28
CA CYS A 851 -5.67 6.74 26.78
C CYS A 851 -4.54 6.06 26.00
N HIS A 852 -4.37 6.43 24.72
CA HIS A 852 -3.36 5.89 23.81
C HIS A 852 -2.30 6.98 23.50
#